data_75e68258a6d41bd65f6c3a6fe9c34916
#
_entry.id   75e68258a6d41bd65f6c3a6fe9c34916
#
_cell.length_a   1.000
_cell.length_b   1.000
_cell.length_c   1.000
_cell.angle_alpha   90.00
_cell.angle_beta   90.00
_cell.angle_gamma   90.00
#
_symmetry.space_group_name_H-M   'P 1'
#
loop_
_entity.id
_entity.type
_entity.pdbx_description
1 polymer ?
#
loop_
_entity_poly.entity_id
_entity_poly.type
_entity_poly.pdbx_seq_one_letter_code
_entity_poly.pdbx_strand_id
1 'polypeptide(L)'
;MEKLFLLDAYALIYRAYYAFIKNPRINSKGFNTSAIMGFVNTLEDVLKKENPTHIGIAFDPAGPTFRHEAFEQYKAQREETPEAIRLSVPIIKDIIRAYRIPILEVSGYEADDVIGTLATEAGKRGITTYMMTPDKDYGQLVSENVFMYRPKYGDKEFEVMGVNEIKAKFDIESPSQVIDMLGLMGDTADNIPGCPGVGEKTAQKLIAQFGSIENLLANTDQLKGAIKTKVENNREQITFSKFLATIKTDVPISLDMEALKREQPDEEELRKIFEELEFRTLLDRILKTEKKTAAPSAPAQSDLFGFFAGENTEEPKNSNLTRLENLDFDYQLLDSEEKINDFLQIIVTKDFFSLDTETTGTDPITAELVGMSFSFAENQAFYVPVPANREEALAIVKKFKPIIENEKTLKIGQNIKYDMLVLGNYGVEVRGPMFDTMIAHYVLQPELHHGMDYLAEVYLKYETIKIEELIGPKGKNQKNMRDLPPTSVYKYACEDADVTLKLKKVLEKELIENNVNELFQTIEMPLVPVLAYMERNGVRIDTEALKETSQHFTARMKQLEEEVHQLAGMEFNIASPKQVGEVLFDRLKITDKAKKTKTGQYVTSEEVLESLRGKHEIVGKILEHRGLKKLLGTYIDALPLLINPKTGHIHTSFNQTVTATGRLSSSNPNLQNIPIRNEDGKEIRRAFIPDEGCEFFSADYSQIELRIMAHLSGDPHMIEAFQKGQDIHAATAAKIYKEKLEDVTREQRSKAKTANFGIIYGISVFGLAERLNIERKEAKELIDGYFENYPHVKEYMDQSIRLAQEKGYIETIFKRKRYLPDINSRNAVVRGYAERNAINAPIQGSAADIIKVAMIRIYKRFIEEGIRSKMILQVHDELNFSVVPEEKEKVQHIVISEMEAAYKMKVPLQADCDWGKNWLEAH
;
A
#
# COMPACT_ATOMS: atom_id res chain seq x y z
N MET A 1 -12.15 -11.39 -42.20
CA MET A 1 -10.78 -11.00 -42.50
C MET A 1 -9.89 -11.63 -41.47
N GLU A 2 -8.79 -12.21 -41.89
CA GLU A 2 -7.79 -12.75 -40.93
C GLU A 2 -7.10 -11.59 -40.19
N LYS A 3 -7.05 -11.70 -38.86
CA LYS A 3 -6.49 -10.70 -37.96
C LYS A 3 -5.47 -11.39 -37.05
N LEU A 4 -4.19 -11.15 -37.29
CA LEU A 4 -3.08 -11.73 -36.56
C LEU A 4 -2.56 -10.77 -35.48
N PHE A 5 -2.44 -11.23 -34.23
CA PHE A 5 -1.76 -10.54 -33.16
C PHE A 5 -0.46 -11.26 -32.76
N LEU A 6 0.64 -10.55 -32.76
CA LEU A 6 1.95 -11.01 -32.28
C LEU A 6 2.35 -10.18 -31.06
N LEU A 7 2.45 -10.80 -29.91
CA LEU A 7 2.69 -10.13 -28.62
C LEU A 7 4.15 -10.34 -28.19
N ASP A 8 4.78 -9.25 -27.77
CA ASP A 8 6.08 -9.25 -27.10
C ASP A 8 5.87 -9.54 -25.60
N ALA A 9 6.23 -10.75 -25.17
CA ALA A 9 5.95 -11.20 -23.81
C ALA A 9 6.68 -10.38 -22.76
N TYR A 10 7.99 -10.18 -22.89
CA TYR A 10 8.76 -9.48 -21.87
C TYR A 10 8.36 -8.01 -21.74
N ALA A 11 8.09 -7.34 -22.85
CA ALA A 11 7.61 -5.97 -22.84
C ALA A 11 6.29 -5.82 -22.05
N LEU A 12 5.38 -6.77 -22.17
CA LEU A 12 4.11 -6.80 -21.43
C LEU A 12 4.29 -7.21 -19.97
N ILE A 13 5.15 -8.20 -19.68
CA ILE A 13 5.45 -8.66 -18.32
C ILE A 13 6.12 -7.55 -17.50
N TYR A 14 7.13 -6.89 -18.03
CA TYR A 14 7.79 -5.76 -17.37
C TYR A 14 6.81 -4.62 -17.10
N ARG A 15 5.99 -4.27 -18.10
CA ARG A 15 4.96 -3.24 -17.92
C ARG A 15 3.99 -3.60 -16.79
N ALA A 16 3.53 -4.85 -16.75
CA ALA A 16 2.64 -5.36 -15.71
C ALA A 16 3.31 -5.26 -14.32
N TYR A 17 4.53 -5.72 -14.18
CA TYR A 17 5.30 -5.66 -12.94
C TYR A 17 5.45 -4.22 -12.43
N TYR A 18 5.89 -3.29 -13.27
CA TYR A 18 6.10 -1.90 -12.87
C TYR A 18 4.80 -1.14 -12.59
N ALA A 19 3.67 -1.57 -13.15
CA ALA A 19 2.37 -0.99 -12.81
C ALA A 19 1.98 -1.24 -11.34
N PHE A 20 2.41 -2.36 -10.77
CA PHE A 20 2.14 -2.74 -9.39
C PHE A 20 3.30 -2.51 -8.42
N ILE A 21 4.40 -1.90 -8.84
CA ILE A 21 5.61 -1.78 -8.02
C ILE A 21 5.40 -1.08 -6.68
N LYS A 22 4.44 -0.15 -6.60
CA LYS A 22 4.10 0.59 -5.36
C LYS A 22 3.13 -0.17 -4.45
N ASN A 23 2.38 -1.12 -5.01
CA ASN A 23 1.40 -1.93 -4.29
C ASN A 23 1.39 -3.34 -4.91
N PRO A 24 2.42 -4.16 -4.63
CA PRO A 24 2.56 -5.48 -5.22
C PRO A 24 1.43 -6.42 -4.77
N ARG A 25 1.00 -7.28 -5.69
CA ARG A 25 0.03 -8.33 -5.41
C ARG A 25 0.77 -9.57 -4.92
N ILE A 26 0.60 -9.89 -3.66
CA ILE A 26 1.27 -11.03 -3.03
C ILE A 26 0.19 -12.01 -2.59
N ASN A 27 0.33 -13.28 -2.94
CA ASN A 27 -0.58 -14.32 -2.51
C ASN A 27 -0.27 -14.80 -1.08
N SER A 28 -1.10 -15.67 -0.51
CA SER A 28 -0.95 -16.17 0.87
C SER A 28 0.38 -16.90 1.12
N LYS A 29 1.03 -17.38 0.06
CA LYS A 29 2.35 -18.05 0.12
C LYS A 29 3.53 -17.08 0.03
N GLY A 30 3.29 -15.76 0.03
CA GLY A 30 4.31 -14.73 -0.10
C GLY A 30 4.83 -14.52 -1.53
N PHE A 31 4.21 -15.13 -2.54
CA PHE A 31 4.63 -15.03 -3.92
C PHE A 31 4.05 -13.76 -4.59
N ASN A 32 4.91 -12.97 -5.23
CA ASN A 32 4.51 -11.76 -5.95
C ASN A 32 3.88 -12.11 -7.30
N THR A 33 2.56 -12.01 -7.37
CA THR A 33 1.76 -12.35 -8.55
C THR A 33 1.50 -11.17 -9.49
N SER A 34 2.04 -10.00 -9.22
CA SER A 34 1.76 -8.73 -9.94
C SER A 34 1.98 -8.82 -11.45
N ALA A 35 3.13 -9.38 -11.84
CA ALA A 35 3.50 -9.53 -13.25
C ALA A 35 2.53 -10.47 -13.99
N ILE A 36 2.15 -11.57 -13.34
CA ILE A 36 1.24 -12.57 -13.91
C ILE A 36 -0.16 -11.96 -14.06
N MET A 37 -0.68 -11.34 -13.00
CA MET A 37 -2.00 -10.73 -13.01
C MET A 37 -2.13 -9.65 -14.10
N GLY A 38 -1.15 -8.77 -14.19
CA GLY A 38 -1.17 -7.70 -15.20
C GLY A 38 -1.01 -8.22 -16.62
N PHE A 39 -0.21 -9.27 -16.82
CA PHE A 39 -0.05 -9.93 -18.12
C PHE A 39 -1.37 -10.59 -18.56
N VAL A 40 -1.99 -11.39 -17.69
CA VAL A 40 -3.28 -12.06 -17.97
C VAL A 40 -4.38 -11.05 -18.27
N ASN A 41 -4.47 -9.97 -17.50
CA ASN A 41 -5.44 -8.91 -17.77
C ASN A 41 -5.25 -8.29 -19.17
N THR A 42 -4.00 -8.03 -19.53
CA THR A 42 -3.67 -7.47 -20.87
C THR A 42 -4.01 -8.46 -21.99
N LEU A 43 -3.70 -9.74 -21.81
CA LEU A 43 -4.03 -10.79 -22.75
C LEU A 43 -5.57 -10.91 -22.94
N GLU A 44 -6.30 -10.97 -21.84
CA GLU A 44 -7.77 -11.02 -21.87
C GLU A 44 -8.40 -9.80 -22.57
N ASP A 45 -7.86 -8.61 -22.31
CA ASP A 45 -8.32 -7.39 -22.98
C ASP A 45 -8.14 -7.50 -24.50
N VAL A 46 -7.01 -8.01 -24.97
CA VAL A 46 -6.78 -8.22 -26.40
C VAL A 46 -7.75 -9.26 -26.96
N LEU A 47 -7.89 -10.40 -26.27
CA LEU A 47 -8.78 -11.49 -26.71
C LEU A 47 -10.25 -11.04 -26.80
N LYS A 48 -10.72 -10.19 -25.89
CA LYS A 48 -12.11 -9.71 -25.83
C LYS A 48 -12.39 -8.52 -26.74
N LYS A 49 -11.52 -7.49 -26.70
CA LYS A 49 -11.76 -6.24 -27.41
C LYS A 49 -11.39 -6.33 -28.88
N GLU A 50 -10.25 -6.96 -29.17
CA GLU A 50 -9.74 -7.04 -30.53
C GLU A 50 -10.21 -8.29 -31.27
N ASN A 51 -10.59 -9.31 -30.52
CA ASN A 51 -11.09 -10.59 -31.06
C ASN A 51 -10.25 -11.12 -32.24
N PRO A 52 -8.92 -11.38 -32.00
CA PRO A 52 -8.03 -11.86 -33.05
C PRO A 52 -8.45 -13.24 -33.56
N THR A 53 -8.30 -13.48 -34.87
CA THR A 53 -8.48 -14.81 -35.45
C THR A 53 -7.25 -15.68 -35.27
N HIS A 54 -6.07 -15.05 -35.19
CA HIS A 54 -4.77 -15.70 -35.01
C HIS A 54 -3.94 -14.91 -33.97
N ILE A 55 -3.20 -15.63 -33.15
CA ILE A 55 -2.40 -15.02 -32.07
C ILE A 55 -1.17 -15.87 -31.77
N GLY A 56 -0.05 -15.19 -31.50
CA GLY A 56 1.18 -15.80 -31.02
C GLY A 56 1.90 -14.89 -30.05
N ILE A 57 2.65 -15.46 -29.11
CA ILE A 57 3.36 -14.72 -28.07
C ILE A 57 4.85 -15.05 -28.14
N ALA A 58 5.70 -14.07 -28.43
CA ALA A 58 7.12 -14.24 -28.56
C ALA A 58 7.87 -13.98 -27.25
N PHE A 59 8.86 -14.80 -26.97
CA PHE A 59 9.78 -14.67 -25.84
C PHE A 59 11.22 -14.59 -26.34
N ASP A 60 12.04 -13.81 -25.63
CA ASP A 60 13.48 -13.88 -25.81
C ASP A 60 13.98 -15.24 -25.30
N PRO A 61 14.90 -15.91 -26.03
CA PRO A 61 15.47 -17.17 -25.62
C PRO A 61 16.41 -17.02 -24.41
N ALA A 62 16.62 -18.14 -23.72
CA ALA A 62 17.66 -18.21 -22.71
C ALA A 62 19.05 -18.27 -23.40
N GLY A 63 19.86 -17.24 -23.27
CA GLY A 63 21.23 -17.21 -23.81
C GLY A 63 21.51 -16.01 -24.71
N PRO A 64 22.78 -15.90 -25.21
CA PRO A 64 23.19 -14.80 -26.06
C PRO A 64 22.50 -14.86 -27.43
N THR A 65 22.23 -13.70 -28.00
CA THR A 65 21.73 -13.57 -29.38
C THR A 65 22.85 -13.13 -30.31
N PHE A 66 22.63 -13.17 -31.61
CA PHE A 66 23.63 -12.75 -32.62
C PHE A 66 24.12 -11.29 -32.37
N ARG A 67 23.34 -10.43 -31.73
CA ARG A 67 23.75 -9.07 -31.35
C ARG A 67 24.75 -9.09 -30.21
N HIS A 68 24.57 -9.96 -29.22
CA HIS A 68 25.54 -10.17 -28.15
C HIS A 68 26.87 -10.77 -28.68
N GLU A 69 26.81 -11.68 -29.65
CA GLU A 69 28.00 -12.24 -30.30
C GLU A 69 28.76 -11.17 -31.08
N ALA A 70 28.03 -10.24 -31.75
CA ALA A 70 28.63 -9.14 -32.50
C ALA A 70 29.13 -7.99 -31.60
N PHE A 71 28.50 -7.77 -30.44
CA PHE A 71 28.82 -6.67 -29.53
C PHE A 71 28.60 -7.09 -28.08
N GLU A 72 29.67 -7.47 -27.40
CA GLU A 72 29.63 -7.93 -26.00
C GLU A 72 28.96 -6.92 -25.03
N GLN A 73 29.03 -5.62 -25.34
CA GLN A 73 28.42 -4.56 -24.55
C GLN A 73 26.94 -4.31 -24.91
N TYR A 74 26.37 -5.04 -25.85
CA TYR A 74 24.95 -4.91 -26.21
C TYR A 74 24.08 -5.24 -24.99
N LYS A 75 23.17 -4.33 -24.63
CA LYS A 75 22.31 -4.42 -23.43
C LYS A 75 23.04 -4.61 -22.10
N ALA A 76 24.38 -4.44 -22.03
CA ALA A 76 25.16 -4.64 -20.80
C ALA A 76 24.79 -3.67 -19.65
N GLN A 77 24.15 -2.55 -19.98
CA GLN A 77 23.66 -1.59 -18.99
C GLN A 77 22.25 -1.90 -18.46
N ARG A 78 21.56 -2.89 -19.03
CA ARG A 78 20.25 -3.31 -18.51
C ARG A 78 20.44 -3.96 -17.15
N GLU A 79 19.63 -3.50 -16.20
CA GLU A 79 19.54 -4.16 -14.90
C GLU A 79 19.09 -5.63 -15.08
N GLU A 80 19.58 -6.52 -14.25
CA GLU A 80 19.12 -7.90 -14.26
C GLU A 80 17.60 -7.98 -14.04
N THR A 81 16.98 -8.94 -14.70
CA THR A 81 15.54 -9.19 -14.59
C THR A 81 15.13 -9.37 -13.12
N PRO A 82 14.19 -8.55 -12.60
CA PRO A 82 13.68 -8.71 -11.24
C PRO A 82 13.27 -10.15 -10.93
N GLU A 83 13.61 -10.63 -9.74
CA GLU A 83 13.33 -12.01 -9.34
C GLU A 83 11.85 -12.37 -9.47
N ALA A 84 10.96 -11.46 -9.10
CA ALA A 84 9.52 -11.65 -9.24
C ALA A 84 9.11 -11.87 -10.71
N ILE A 85 9.75 -11.21 -11.67
CA ILE A 85 9.53 -11.47 -13.10
C ILE A 85 10.10 -12.84 -13.47
N ARG A 86 11.33 -13.14 -13.07
CA ARG A 86 11.99 -14.43 -13.38
C ARG A 86 11.18 -15.63 -12.88
N LEU A 87 10.63 -15.53 -11.67
CA LEU A 87 9.76 -16.56 -11.10
C LEU A 87 8.37 -16.61 -11.77
N SER A 88 7.88 -15.48 -12.30
CA SER A 88 6.60 -15.40 -12.98
C SER A 88 6.61 -15.95 -14.40
N VAL A 89 7.75 -15.89 -15.11
CA VAL A 89 7.84 -16.30 -16.53
C VAL A 89 7.44 -17.76 -16.78
N PRO A 90 7.88 -18.76 -16.00
CA PRO A 90 7.43 -20.13 -16.18
C PRO A 90 5.92 -20.28 -16.07
N ILE A 91 5.34 -19.64 -15.05
CA ILE A 91 3.89 -19.69 -14.79
C ILE A 91 3.12 -18.98 -15.91
N ILE A 92 3.61 -17.85 -16.40
CA ILE A 92 3.02 -17.14 -17.55
C ILE A 92 3.07 -18.04 -18.80
N LYS A 93 4.17 -18.76 -19.03
CA LYS A 93 4.25 -19.72 -20.14
C LYS A 93 3.23 -20.85 -19.99
N ASP A 94 2.98 -21.35 -18.77
CA ASP A 94 1.96 -22.38 -18.52
C ASP A 94 0.55 -21.83 -18.74
N ILE A 95 0.26 -20.59 -18.31
CA ILE A 95 -1.00 -19.91 -18.61
C ILE A 95 -1.19 -19.76 -20.12
N ILE A 96 -0.18 -19.33 -20.87
CA ILE A 96 -0.23 -19.18 -22.33
C ILE A 96 -0.55 -20.53 -23.00
N ARG A 97 0.07 -21.63 -22.54
CA ARG A 97 -0.22 -22.99 -23.01
C ARG A 97 -1.68 -23.39 -22.71
N ALA A 98 -2.17 -23.05 -21.52
CA ALA A 98 -3.55 -23.31 -21.15
C ALA A 98 -4.55 -22.48 -22.00
N TYR A 99 -4.16 -21.29 -22.46
CA TYR A 99 -4.91 -20.54 -23.49
C TYR A 99 -4.78 -21.15 -24.90
N ARG A 100 -3.99 -22.22 -25.07
CA ARG A 100 -3.66 -22.82 -26.36
C ARG A 100 -3.08 -21.83 -27.38
N ILE A 101 -2.30 -20.87 -26.88
CA ILE A 101 -1.61 -19.87 -27.68
C ILE A 101 -0.16 -20.33 -27.92
N PRO A 102 0.34 -20.35 -29.16
CA PRO A 102 1.70 -20.71 -29.44
C PRO A 102 2.71 -19.75 -28.80
N ILE A 103 3.73 -20.34 -28.14
CA ILE A 103 4.92 -19.62 -27.65
C ILE A 103 5.95 -19.67 -28.79
N LEU A 104 6.37 -18.47 -29.21
CA LEU A 104 7.32 -18.26 -30.30
C LEU A 104 8.68 -17.90 -29.70
N GLU A 105 9.65 -18.83 -29.79
CA GLU A 105 10.98 -18.65 -29.22
C GLU A 105 12.00 -19.36 -30.14
N VAL A 106 13.00 -18.59 -30.61
CA VAL A 106 14.03 -19.11 -31.53
C VAL A 106 15.40 -18.81 -30.91
N SER A 107 16.21 -19.84 -30.67
CA SER A 107 17.56 -19.70 -30.11
C SER A 107 18.44 -18.80 -30.96
N GLY A 108 19.12 -17.84 -30.33
CA GLY A 108 20.02 -16.91 -30.99
C GLY A 108 19.34 -15.65 -31.57
N TYR A 109 18.01 -15.53 -31.49
CA TYR A 109 17.25 -14.36 -31.96
C TYR A 109 16.35 -13.81 -30.88
N GLU A 110 16.18 -12.51 -30.85
CA GLU A 110 15.30 -11.84 -29.88
C GLU A 110 13.83 -11.94 -30.31
N ALA A 111 12.90 -11.70 -29.37
CA ALA A 111 11.45 -11.74 -29.65
C ALA A 111 11.06 -10.75 -30.76
N ASP A 112 11.75 -9.62 -30.85
CA ASP A 112 11.52 -8.61 -31.88
C ASP A 112 11.86 -9.14 -33.29
N ASP A 113 12.94 -9.92 -33.44
CA ASP A 113 13.33 -10.56 -34.70
C ASP A 113 12.31 -11.62 -35.12
N VAL A 114 11.84 -12.42 -34.18
CA VAL A 114 10.80 -13.44 -34.42
C VAL A 114 9.51 -12.79 -34.87
N ILE A 115 9.03 -11.76 -34.15
CA ILE A 115 7.83 -11.00 -34.49
C ILE A 115 8.02 -10.28 -35.83
N GLY A 116 9.19 -9.69 -36.05
CA GLY A 116 9.53 -8.97 -37.28
C GLY A 116 9.46 -9.88 -38.53
N THR A 117 10.00 -11.10 -38.41
CA THR A 117 9.95 -12.10 -39.48
C THR A 117 8.52 -12.50 -39.80
N LEU A 118 7.74 -12.90 -38.79
CA LEU A 118 6.36 -13.36 -38.99
C LEU A 118 5.44 -12.24 -39.45
N ALA A 119 5.57 -11.04 -38.88
CA ALA A 119 4.76 -9.89 -39.28
C ALA A 119 5.05 -9.46 -40.73
N THR A 120 6.33 -9.47 -41.14
CA THR A 120 6.71 -9.14 -42.52
C THR A 120 6.17 -10.17 -43.51
N GLU A 121 6.23 -11.46 -43.18
CA GLU A 121 5.67 -12.50 -44.00
C GLU A 121 4.15 -12.42 -44.10
N ALA A 122 3.46 -12.22 -42.96
CA ALA A 122 2.00 -12.04 -42.93
C ALA A 122 1.55 -10.83 -43.75
N GLY A 123 2.26 -9.70 -43.61
CA GLY A 123 1.98 -8.47 -44.39
C GLY A 123 2.10 -8.68 -45.88
N LYS A 124 3.13 -9.43 -46.36
CA LYS A 124 3.29 -9.82 -47.76
C LYS A 124 2.15 -10.72 -48.28
N ARG A 125 1.56 -11.50 -47.41
CA ARG A 125 0.37 -12.33 -47.71
C ARG A 125 -0.96 -11.57 -47.64
N GLY A 126 -0.92 -10.26 -47.30
CA GLY A 126 -2.10 -9.41 -47.16
C GLY A 126 -2.90 -9.63 -45.89
N ILE A 127 -2.29 -10.26 -44.85
CA ILE A 127 -2.91 -10.52 -43.55
C ILE A 127 -2.74 -9.28 -42.67
N THR A 128 -3.85 -8.77 -42.12
CA THR A 128 -3.82 -7.65 -41.17
C THR A 128 -3.15 -8.10 -39.87
N THR A 129 -1.95 -7.56 -39.59
CA THR A 129 -1.10 -8.00 -38.49
C THR A 129 -0.84 -6.86 -37.51
N TYR A 130 -1.01 -7.14 -36.21
CA TYR A 130 -0.74 -6.23 -35.11
C TYR A 130 0.41 -6.74 -34.25
N MET A 131 1.47 -5.95 -34.16
CA MET A 131 2.61 -6.17 -33.26
C MET A 131 2.35 -5.48 -31.95
N MET A 132 2.08 -6.22 -30.89
CA MET A 132 1.73 -5.66 -29.59
C MET A 132 2.97 -5.50 -28.71
N THR A 133 3.50 -4.29 -28.71
CA THR A 133 4.69 -3.89 -27.96
C THR A 133 4.69 -2.38 -27.69
N PRO A 134 5.24 -1.90 -26.55
CA PRO A 134 5.51 -0.48 -26.35
C PRO A 134 6.80 -0.01 -27.03
N ASP A 135 7.62 -0.92 -27.55
CA ASP A 135 8.93 -0.61 -28.11
C ASP A 135 8.81 0.15 -29.44
N LYS A 136 9.48 1.32 -29.49
CA LYS A 136 9.50 2.21 -30.65
C LYS A 136 10.20 1.60 -31.89
N ASP A 137 11.09 0.64 -31.68
CA ASP A 137 11.96 0.09 -32.71
C ASP A 137 11.16 -0.75 -33.73
N TYR A 138 10.03 -1.33 -33.29
CA TYR A 138 9.07 -1.99 -34.18
C TYR A 138 8.44 -1.05 -35.23
N GLY A 139 8.61 0.25 -35.09
CA GLY A 139 8.18 1.23 -36.10
C GLY A 139 8.79 0.97 -37.48
N GLN A 140 9.99 0.37 -37.55
CA GLN A 140 10.67 0.00 -38.79
C GLN A 140 9.93 -1.07 -39.61
N LEU A 141 9.07 -1.86 -38.98
CA LEU A 141 8.35 -2.97 -39.58
C LEU A 141 6.94 -2.62 -40.08
N VAL A 142 6.49 -1.42 -39.75
CA VAL A 142 5.12 -0.96 -40.08
C VAL A 142 4.98 -0.80 -41.60
N SER A 143 3.90 -1.38 -42.12
CA SER A 143 3.58 -1.36 -43.55
C SER A 143 2.06 -1.23 -43.77
N GLU A 144 1.58 -1.40 -45.01
CA GLU A 144 0.15 -1.32 -45.33
C GLU A 144 -0.72 -2.30 -44.54
N ASN A 145 -0.20 -3.51 -44.23
CA ASN A 145 -0.91 -4.57 -43.54
C ASN A 145 -0.33 -4.88 -42.16
N VAL A 146 0.75 -4.19 -41.73
CA VAL A 146 1.44 -4.43 -40.45
C VAL A 146 1.41 -3.16 -39.60
N PHE A 147 0.85 -3.27 -38.40
CA PHE A 147 0.59 -2.16 -37.49
C PHE A 147 1.25 -2.41 -36.14
N MET A 148 1.69 -1.34 -35.46
CA MET A 148 1.99 -1.43 -34.04
C MET A 148 0.71 -1.24 -33.23
N TYR A 149 0.53 -2.08 -32.22
CA TYR A 149 -0.54 -1.99 -31.23
C TYR A 149 0.09 -1.73 -29.86
N ARG A 150 0.02 -0.52 -29.38
CA ARG A 150 0.76 -0.15 -28.18
C ARG A 150 -0.11 0.58 -27.15
N PRO A 151 0.23 0.49 -25.85
CA PRO A 151 -0.44 1.27 -24.82
C PRO A 151 -0.23 2.77 -25.05
N LYS A 152 -1.30 3.54 -25.02
CA LYS A 152 -1.24 5.00 -25.09
C LYS A 152 -0.69 5.54 -23.78
N TYR A 153 0.25 6.45 -23.86
CA TYR A 153 0.92 6.99 -22.67
C TYR A 153 -0.04 7.86 -21.86
N GLY A 154 -0.29 7.49 -20.60
CA GLY A 154 -1.19 8.24 -19.70
C GLY A 154 -2.68 7.92 -19.84
N ASP A 155 -3.07 7.11 -20.78
CA ASP A 155 -4.44 6.67 -21.02
C ASP A 155 -4.58 5.14 -20.84
N LYS A 156 -5.79 4.68 -20.62
CA LYS A 156 -6.11 3.24 -20.48
C LYS A 156 -6.32 2.53 -21.83
N GLU A 157 -6.23 3.28 -22.91
CA GLU A 157 -6.47 2.80 -24.26
C GLU A 157 -5.18 2.39 -24.96
N PHE A 158 -5.32 1.47 -25.91
CA PHE A 158 -4.28 1.15 -26.87
C PHE A 158 -4.45 2.02 -28.10
N GLU A 159 -3.33 2.37 -28.72
CA GLU A 159 -3.32 3.07 -30.01
C GLU A 159 -2.76 2.16 -31.09
N VAL A 160 -3.34 2.25 -32.28
CA VAL A 160 -2.85 1.61 -33.49
C VAL A 160 -1.99 2.60 -34.26
N MET A 161 -0.76 2.22 -34.54
CA MET A 161 0.15 3.06 -35.34
C MET A 161 0.44 2.38 -36.69
N GLY A 162 -0.07 2.98 -37.72
CA GLY A 162 0.22 2.63 -39.10
C GLY A 162 1.32 3.50 -39.69
N VAL A 163 1.45 3.44 -41.03
CA VAL A 163 2.49 4.17 -41.79
C VAL A 163 2.47 5.68 -41.53
N ASN A 164 1.28 6.28 -41.50
CA ASN A 164 1.14 7.74 -41.32
C ASN A 164 1.54 8.18 -39.90
N GLU A 165 1.14 7.41 -38.88
CA GLU A 165 1.45 7.70 -37.49
C GLU A 165 2.96 7.57 -37.21
N ILE A 166 3.63 6.55 -37.80
CA ILE A 166 5.08 6.37 -37.67
C ILE A 166 5.80 7.51 -38.39
N LYS A 167 5.40 7.88 -39.61
CA LYS A 167 5.99 9.01 -40.35
C LYS A 167 5.87 10.31 -39.56
N ALA A 168 4.71 10.60 -39.01
CA ALA A 168 4.47 11.79 -38.20
C ALA A 168 5.27 11.80 -36.90
N LYS A 169 5.40 10.64 -36.24
CA LYS A 169 6.12 10.52 -34.97
C LYS A 169 7.61 10.77 -35.09
N PHE A 170 8.25 10.22 -36.12
CA PHE A 170 9.70 10.31 -36.31
C PHE A 170 10.12 11.43 -37.30
N ASP A 171 9.16 12.13 -37.91
CA ASP A 171 9.38 13.13 -38.93
C ASP A 171 10.21 12.56 -40.11
N ILE A 172 9.73 11.44 -40.67
CA ILE A 172 10.37 10.67 -41.75
C ILE A 172 9.41 10.39 -42.90
N GLU A 173 9.96 10.03 -44.05
CA GLU A 173 9.16 9.77 -45.26
C GLU A 173 8.68 8.31 -45.39
N SER A 174 9.38 7.39 -44.73
CA SER A 174 9.08 5.96 -44.77
C SER A 174 9.36 5.31 -43.40
N PRO A 175 8.54 4.35 -42.92
CA PRO A 175 8.82 3.56 -41.72
C PRO A 175 10.20 2.89 -41.69
N SER A 176 10.72 2.45 -42.83
CA SER A 176 12.07 1.87 -42.95
C SER A 176 13.18 2.81 -42.50
N GLN A 177 12.97 4.15 -42.53
CA GLN A 177 13.95 5.12 -42.05
C GLN A 177 14.08 5.18 -40.51
N VAL A 178 13.21 4.50 -39.76
CA VAL A 178 13.39 4.34 -38.30
C VAL A 178 14.73 3.69 -37.97
N ILE A 179 15.18 2.73 -38.80
CA ILE A 179 16.48 2.07 -38.63
C ILE A 179 17.62 3.10 -38.77
N ASP A 180 17.53 3.97 -39.78
CA ASP A 180 18.54 5.00 -40.04
C ASP A 180 18.56 6.06 -38.91
N MET A 181 17.40 6.41 -38.39
CA MET A 181 17.29 7.27 -37.21
C MET A 181 18.00 6.69 -36.01
N LEU A 182 17.70 5.42 -35.66
CA LEU A 182 18.31 4.69 -34.54
C LEU A 182 19.83 4.49 -34.74
N GLY A 183 20.26 4.14 -35.96
CA GLY A 183 21.67 4.00 -36.30
C GLY A 183 22.48 5.30 -36.12
N LEU A 184 21.88 6.47 -36.37
CA LEU A 184 22.50 7.77 -36.14
C LEU A 184 22.47 8.24 -34.70
N MET A 185 21.33 8.18 -34.05
CA MET A 185 21.19 8.71 -32.69
C MET A 185 21.62 7.72 -31.61
N GLY A 186 21.71 6.42 -31.93
CA GLY A 186 21.94 5.35 -30.99
C GLY A 186 20.71 5.06 -30.10
N ASP A 187 20.86 4.06 -29.24
CA ASP A 187 19.88 3.78 -28.18
C ASP A 187 20.58 3.47 -26.86
N THR A 188 20.36 4.32 -25.87
CA THR A 188 20.96 4.15 -24.53
C THR A 188 20.38 2.97 -23.77
N ALA A 189 19.14 2.56 -24.05
CA ALA A 189 18.51 1.42 -23.38
C ALA A 189 19.16 0.09 -23.80
N ASP A 190 19.59 0.00 -25.06
CA ASP A 190 20.22 -1.19 -25.66
C ASP A 190 21.73 -1.03 -25.82
N ASN A 191 22.28 0.07 -25.30
CA ASN A 191 23.70 0.41 -25.43
C ASN A 191 24.20 0.47 -26.89
N ILE A 192 23.32 0.94 -27.81
CA ILE A 192 23.69 1.16 -29.20
C ILE A 192 24.36 2.53 -29.30
N PRO A 193 25.63 2.61 -29.75
CA PRO A 193 26.44 3.82 -29.60
C PRO A 193 26.00 5.00 -30.45
N GLY A 194 25.44 4.79 -31.64
CA GLY A 194 25.09 5.82 -32.58
C GLY A 194 26.30 6.67 -33.05
N CYS A 195 26.02 7.87 -33.57
CA CYS A 195 27.03 8.86 -33.88
C CYS A 195 27.22 9.86 -32.72
N PRO A 196 28.38 9.94 -32.06
CA PRO A 196 28.60 10.78 -30.89
C PRO A 196 28.19 12.25 -31.11
N GLY A 197 27.24 12.73 -30.28
CA GLY A 197 26.72 14.08 -30.34
C GLY A 197 25.73 14.35 -31.47
N VAL A 198 25.15 13.29 -32.04
CA VAL A 198 23.98 13.33 -32.93
C VAL A 198 22.78 12.83 -32.12
N GLY A 199 21.87 13.73 -31.77
CA GLY A 199 20.60 13.37 -31.13
C GLY A 199 19.48 13.39 -32.16
N GLU A 200 18.25 13.05 -31.68
CA GLU A 200 17.05 12.87 -32.48
C GLU A 200 16.81 13.96 -33.53
N LYS A 201 16.81 15.24 -33.14
CA LYS A 201 16.58 16.37 -34.08
C LYS A 201 17.66 16.49 -35.17
N THR A 202 18.91 16.10 -34.88
CA THR A 202 20.00 16.14 -35.86
C THR A 202 19.88 14.94 -36.78
N ALA A 203 19.55 13.77 -36.27
CA ALA A 203 19.29 12.57 -37.06
C ALA A 203 18.13 12.78 -38.03
N GLN A 204 16.99 13.38 -37.56
CA GLN A 204 15.85 13.76 -38.41
C GLN A 204 16.27 14.63 -39.60
N LYS A 205 17.06 15.68 -39.35
CA LYS A 205 17.55 16.57 -40.42
C LYS A 205 18.45 15.84 -41.43
N LEU A 206 19.31 14.95 -40.94
CA LEU A 206 20.21 14.19 -41.82
C LEU A 206 19.41 13.18 -42.66
N ILE A 207 18.45 12.50 -42.09
CA ILE A 207 17.62 11.54 -42.83
C ILE A 207 16.68 12.25 -43.80
N ALA A 208 16.09 13.38 -43.39
CA ALA A 208 15.29 14.20 -44.34
C ALA A 208 16.10 14.68 -45.54
N GLN A 209 17.42 14.99 -45.35
CA GLN A 209 18.29 15.46 -46.44
C GLN A 209 18.83 14.34 -47.33
N PHE A 210 19.20 13.20 -46.73
CA PHE A 210 19.93 12.14 -47.41
C PHE A 210 19.12 10.85 -47.62
N GLY A 211 17.97 10.74 -46.97
CA GLY A 211 17.09 9.57 -47.10
C GLY A 211 17.54 8.31 -46.32
N SER A 212 18.84 8.03 -46.29
CA SER A 212 19.41 6.87 -45.58
C SER A 212 20.85 7.12 -45.11
N ILE A 213 21.32 6.30 -44.16
CA ILE A 213 22.71 6.31 -43.69
C ILE A 213 23.71 6.03 -44.85
N GLU A 214 23.41 5.09 -45.74
CA GLU A 214 24.29 4.78 -46.90
C GLU A 214 24.48 5.98 -47.76
N ASN A 215 23.40 6.70 -48.11
CA ASN A 215 23.48 7.90 -48.95
C ASN A 215 24.13 9.07 -48.18
N LEU A 216 23.91 9.19 -46.89
CA LEU A 216 24.61 10.18 -46.05
C LEU A 216 26.12 9.91 -46.06
N LEU A 217 26.57 8.67 -45.85
CA LEU A 217 27.99 8.29 -45.81
C LEU A 217 28.67 8.42 -47.20
N ALA A 218 27.92 8.23 -48.29
CA ALA A 218 28.40 8.45 -49.65
C ALA A 218 28.56 9.91 -50.03
N ASN A 219 27.80 10.83 -49.35
CA ASN A 219 27.75 12.24 -49.72
C ASN A 219 28.16 13.18 -48.57
N THR A 220 29.16 12.80 -47.77
CA THR A 220 29.61 13.61 -46.63
C THR A 220 30.21 14.94 -47.02
N ASP A 221 30.62 15.14 -48.27
CA ASP A 221 31.09 16.39 -48.86
C ASP A 221 30.02 17.50 -48.83
N GLN A 222 28.74 17.12 -48.81
CA GLN A 222 27.60 18.06 -48.68
C GLN A 222 27.40 18.55 -47.25
N LEU A 223 28.00 17.89 -46.24
CA LEU A 223 27.97 18.33 -44.87
C LEU A 223 28.94 19.44 -44.58
N LYS A 224 28.65 20.31 -43.59
CA LYS A 224 29.50 21.45 -43.21
C LYS A 224 29.79 21.42 -41.71
N GLY A 225 30.95 21.98 -41.33
CA GLY A 225 31.31 22.19 -39.91
C GLY A 225 31.43 20.90 -39.09
N ALA A 226 31.13 20.99 -37.80
CA ALA A 226 31.34 19.91 -36.83
C ALA A 226 30.58 18.61 -37.15
N ILE A 227 29.43 18.70 -37.82
CA ILE A 227 28.62 17.54 -38.17
C ILE A 227 29.33 16.68 -39.24
N LYS A 228 29.99 17.31 -40.20
CA LYS A 228 30.80 16.62 -41.24
C LYS A 228 31.89 15.78 -40.56
N THR A 229 32.69 16.39 -39.70
CA THR A 229 33.79 15.73 -39.00
C THR A 229 33.26 14.57 -38.13
N LYS A 230 32.12 14.76 -37.45
CA LYS A 230 31.53 13.69 -36.62
C LYS A 230 31.10 12.50 -37.45
N VAL A 231 30.41 12.71 -38.56
CA VAL A 231 29.93 11.63 -39.43
C VAL A 231 31.09 10.92 -40.09
N GLU A 232 32.09 11.66 -40.59
CA GLU A 232 33.28 11.08 -41.25
C GLU A 232 34.15 10.26 -40.31
N ASN A 233 34.35 10.73 -39.08
CA ASN A 233 35.19 10.02 -38.10
C ASN A 233 34.47 8.78 -37.47
N ASN A 234 33.17 8.66 -37.61
CA ASN A 234 32.39 7.59 -36.99
C ASN A 234 31.62 6.70 -37.99
N ARG A 235 32.11 6.63 -39.25
CA ARG A 235 31.42 5.87 -40.32
C ARG A 235 31.14 4.42 -39.94
N GLU A 236 32.16 3.72 -39.44
CA GLU A 236 32.04 2.32 -39.05
C GLU A 236 31.07 2.15 -37.88
N GLN A 237 31.15 3.01 -36.87
CA GLN A 237 30.27 3.00 -35.69
C GLN A 237 28.81 3.27 -36.07
N ILE A 238 28.54 4.20 -36.99
CA ILE A 238 27.20 4.48 -37.50
C ILE A 238 26.61 3.26 -38.23
N THR A 239 27.41 2.64 -39.11
CA THR A 239 27.01 1.44 -39.85
C THR A 239 26.75 0.27 -38.88
N PHE A 240 27.63 0.11 -37.91
CA PHE A 240 27.47 -0.93 -36.88
C PHE A 240 26.26 -0.69 -35.97
N SER A 241 25.99 0.58 -35.61
CA SER A 241 24.81 0.96 -34.87
C SER A 241 23.52 0.69 -35.65
N LYS A 242 23.52 0.95 -36.95
CA LYS A 242 22.40 0.58 -37.84
C LYS A 242 22.18 -0.94 -37.83
N PHE A 243 23.26 -1.74 -37.90
CA PHE A 243 23.19 -3.22 -37.83
C PHE A 243 22.55 -3.68 -36.52
N LEU A 244 22.95 -3.11 -35.37
CA LEU A 244 22.41 -3.46 -34.06
C LEU A 244 20.93 -3.09 -33.90
N ALA A 245 20.52 -1.93 -34.46
CA ALA A 245 19.15 -1.42 -34.41
C ALA A 245 18.19 -2.11 -35.40
N THR A 246 18.72 -2.87 -36.35
CA THR A 246 17.90 -3.53 -37.38
C THR A 246 17.26 -4.80 -36.82
N ILE A 247 15.93 -4.84 -36.82
CA ILE A 247 15.17 -6.05 -36.54
C ILE A 247 15.29 -7.01 -37.71
N LYS A 248 15.73 -8.25 -37.44
CA LYS A 248 15.84 -9.27 -38.48
C LYS A 248 14.47 -9.77 -38.94
N THR A 249 14.33 -9.97 -40.25
CA THR A 249 13.08 -10.48 -40.87
C THR A 249 13.29 -11.76 -41.62
N ASP A 250 14.42 -12.45 -41.33
CA ASP A 250 14.89 -13.71 -41.96
C ASP A 250 15.27 -14.79 -40.92
N VAL A 251 14.64 -14.73 -39.71
CA VAL A 251 14.78 -15.70 -38.65
C VAL A 251 14.31 -17.08 -39.19
N PRO A 252 14.96 -18.22 -38.83
CA PRO A 252 14.57 -19.56 -39.33
C PRO A 252 13.27 -20.04 -38.62
N ILE A 253 12.20 -19.30 -38.85
CA ILE A 253 10.82 -19.59 -38.42
C ILE A 253 9.89 -19.34 -39.60
N SER A 254 8.89 -20.17 -39.79
CA SER A 254 7.88 -20.00 -40.84
C SER A 254 6.53 -19.57 -40.27
N LEU A 255 5.80 -18.74 -40.98
CA LEU A 255 4.45 -18.33 -40.65
C LEU A 255 3.47 -19.48 -40.89
N ASP A 256 3.09 -20.17 -39.83
CA ASP A 256 2.10 -21.24 -39.83
C ASP A 256 0.77 -20.69 -39.26
N MET A 257 -0.15 -20.32 -40.15
CA MET A 257 -1.45 -19.74 -39.77
C MET A 257 -2.36 -20.75 -39.08
N GLU A 258 -2.24 -22.05 -39.36
CA GLU A 258 -3.02 -23.07 -38.66
C GLU A 258 -2.56 -23.22 -37.21
N ALA A 259 -1.24 -23.21 -36.97
CA ALA A 259 -0.69 -23.25 -35.62
C ALA A 259 -1.01 -21.99 -34.81
N LEU A 260 -1.10 -20.82 -35.46
CA LEU A 260 -1.42 -19.54 -34.81
C LEU A 260 -2.91 -19.29 -34.63
N LYS A 261 -3.78 -20.15 -35.16
CA LYS A 261 -5.22 -20.02 -35.07
C LYS A 261 -5.67 -20.01 -33.61
N ARG A 262 -6.51 -19.01 -33.27
CA ARG A 262 -7.04 -18.93 -31.92
C ARG A 262 -7.96 -20.11 -31.62
N GLU A 263 -7.65 -20.81 -30.55
CA GLU A 263 -8.43 -21.92 -30.02
C GLU A 263 -9.18 -21.49 -28.73
N GLN A 264 -10.11 -22.33 -28.28
CA GLN A 264 -10.70 -22.22 -26.95
C GLN A 264 -9.68 -22.62 -25.87
N PRO A 265 -9.59 -21.89 -24.78
CA PRO A 265 -8.65 -22.20 -23.71
C PRO A 265 -8.99 -23.54 -23.02
N ASP A 266 -8.00 -24.13 -22.41
CA ASP A 266 -8.16 -25.26 -21.49
C ASP A 266 -8.60 -24.72 -20.13
N GLU A 267 -9.93 -24.74 -19.91
CA GLU A 267 -10.53 -24.15 -18.70
C GLU A 267 -10.12 -24.88 -17.42
N GLU A 268 -9.91 -26.19 -17.45
CA GLU A 268 -9.48 -26.96 -16.28
C GLU A 268 -8.06 -26.59 -15.86
N GLU A 269 -7.13 -26.48 -16.80
CA GLU A 269 -5.75 -26.10 -16.49
C GLU A 269 -5.64 -24.63 -16.08
N LEU A 270 -6.38 -23.72 -16.71
CA LEU A 270 -6.45 -22.32 -16.27
C LEU A 270 -7.00 -22.20 -14.85
N ARG A 271 -8.06 -22.95 -14.53
CA ARG A 271 -8.66 -22.98 -13.20
C ARG A 271 -7.61 -23.38 -12.16
N LYS A 272 -6.92 -24.48 -12.38
CA LYS A 272 -5.90 -24.98 -11.47
C LYS A 272 -4.78 -23.96 -11.22
N ILE A 273 -4.25 -23.36 -12.31
CA ILE A 273 -3.18 -22.34 -12.19
C ILE A 273 -3.68 -21.11 -11.44
N PHE A 274 -4.89 -20.63 -11.76
CA PHE A 274 -5.43 -19.43 -11.11
C PHE A 274 -5.83 -19.67 -9.65
N GLU A 275 -6.25 -20.88 -9.27
CA GLU A 275 -6.48 -21.27 -7.88
C GLU A 275 -5.18 -21.28 -7.09
N GLU A 276 -4.10 -21.83 -7.65
CA GLU A 276 -2.77 -21.82 -7.02
C GLU A 276 -2.22 -20.41 -6.83
N LEU A 277 -2.54 -19.49 -7.74
CA LEU A 277 -2.16 -18.08 -7.68
C LEU A 277 -3.12 -17.23 -6.84
N GLU A 278 -4.28 -17.77 -6.43
CA GLU A 278 -5.35 -17.05 -5.73
C GLU A 278 -5.99 -15.93 -6.57
N PHE A 279 -6.10 -16.13 -7.88
CA PHE A 279 -6.67 -15.18 -8.84
C PHE A 279 -8.19 -15.31 -8.97
N ARG A 280 -8.93 -15.11 -7.89
CA ARG A 280 -10.38 -15.30 -7.81
C ARG A 280 -11.16 -14.51 -8.84
N THR A 281 -10.92 -13.22 -8.92
CA THR A 281 -11.60 -12.34 -9.87
C THR A 281 -11.33 -12.71 -11.34
N LEU A 282 -10.13 -13.24 -11.63
CA LEU A 282 -9.80 -13.72 -12.98
C LEU A 282 -10.52 -15.04 -13.29
N LEU A 283 -10.58 -15.96 -12.33
CA LEU A 283 -11.35 -17.19 -12.41
C LEU A 283 -12.81 -16.90 -12.79
N ASP A 284 -13.43 -16.00 -12.06
CA ASP A 284 -14.83 -15.63 -12.26
C ASP A 284 -15.07 -14.95 -13.60
N ARG A 285 -14.21 -14.05 -14.01
CA ARG A 285 -14.35 -13.26 -15.24
C ARG A 285 -14.07 -14.07 -16.50
N ILE A 286 -13.16 -15.06 -16.45
CA ILE A 286 -12.68 -15.81 -17.60
C ILE A 286 -13.46 -17.09 -17.80
N LEU A 287 -13.79 -17.83 -16.74
CA LEU A 287 -14.35 -19.18 -16.82
C LEU A 287 -15.88 -19.28 -16.67
N LYS A 288 -16.62 -18.15 -16.61
CA LYS A 288 -18.09 -18.12 -16.44
C LYS A 288 -18.87 -17.62 -17.65
N THR A 289 -18.39 -17.75 -18.84
CA THR A 289 -19.14 -17.31 -20.03
C THR A 289 -19.87 -18.47 -20.69
N GLU A 290 -20.96 -18.95 -20.06
CA GLU A 290 -22.12 -19.51 -20.77
C GLU A 290 -23.34 -19.54 -19.86
N LYS A 291 -24.18 -18.51 -19.93
CA LYS A 291 -25.66 -18.52 -20.00
C LYS A 291 -26.23 -17.14 -19.73
N LYS A 292 -26.53 -16.43 -20.80
CA LYS A 292 -27.85 -15.76 -21.08
C LYS A 292 -27.67 -14.67 -22.13
N THR A 293 -28.22 -14.99 -23.31
CA THR A 293 -28.70 -13.99 -24.26
C THR A 293 -29.86 -13.21 -23.63
N ALA A 294 -29.65 -11.94 -23.38
CA ALA A 294 -30.72 -10.95 -23.26
C ALA A 294 -30.14 -9.55 -23.56
N ALA A 295 -30.73 -8.98 -24.61
CA ALA A 295 -30.75 -7.57 -25.08
C ALA A 295 -29.65 -6.55 -24.74
N PRO A 296 -29.24 -5.71 -25.71
CA PRO A 296 -28.12 -4.79 -25.57
C PRO A 296 -28.50 -3.56 -24.74
N SER A 297 -27.93 -3.40 -23.59
CA SER A 297 -27.83 -2.12 -22.90
C SER A 297 -26.42 -1.55 -23.06
N ALA A 298 -26.33 -0.24 -23.18
CA ALA A 298 -25.19 0.54 -23.58
C ALA A 298 -23.84 0.16 -22.93
N PRO A 299 -22.68 0.45 -23.57
CA PRO A 299 -21.37 0.01 -23.12
C PRO A 299 -20.97 0.67 -21.80
N ALA A 300 -20.93 -0.12 -20.74
CA ALA A 300 -20.28 0.25 -19.50
C ALA A 300 -18.77 0.27 -19.74
N GLN A 301 -18.15 1.42 -19.58
CA GLN A 301 -16.70 1.60 -19.61
C GLN A 301 -16.07 0.76 -18.48
N SER A 302 -15.37 -0.29 -18.84
CA SER A 302 -14.61 -1.10 -17.89
C SER A 302 -13.36 -0.34 -17.46
N ASP A 303 -13.39 0.15 -16.25
CA ASP A 303 -12.32 0.95 -15.65
C ASP A 303 -11.20 0.04 -15.12
N LEU A 304 -10.08 -0.06 -15.82
CA LEU A 304 -8.88 -0.82 -15.38
C LEU A 304 -8.29 -0.32 -14.04
N PHE A 305 -8.66 0.88 -13.59
CA PHE A 305 -8.28 1.48 -12.31
C PHE A 305 -9.41 1.58 -11.28
N GLY A 306 -10.67 1.35 -11.64
CA GLY A 306 -11.80 1.25 -10.71
C GLY A 306 -11.68 0.04 -9.77
N PHE A 307 -10.80 -0.88 -10.11
CA PHE A 307 -10.42 -2.02 -9.28
C PHE A 307 -9.59 -1.65 -8.01
N PHE A 308 -9.15 -0.39 -7.91
CA PHE A 308 -8.37 0.12 -6.77
C PHE A 308 -9.22 0.80 -5.69
N ALA A 309 -10.45 1.15 -6.01
CA ALA A 309 -11.45 1.60 -5.05
C ALA A 309 -12.48 0.48 -4.95
N GLY A 310 -12.58 -0.15 -3.78
CA GLY A 310 -13.49 -1.28 -3.57
C GLY A 310 -14.95 -0.94 -3.85
N GLU A 311 -15.36 -1.03 -5.10
CA GLU A 311 -16.75 -1.00 -5.50
C GLU A 311 -17.19 -2.40 -5.96
N ASN A 312 -18.19 -2.89 -5.25
CA ASN A 312 -18.79 -4.20 -5.41
C ASN A 312 -19.44 -4.38 -6.77
N THR A 313 -19.01 -5.39 -7.49
CA THR A 313 -19.84 -6.08 -8.47
C THR A 313 -20.11 -7.49 -7.96
N GLU A 314 -21.35 -7.94 -8.04
CA GLU A 314 -21.82 -9.25 -7.59
C GLU A 314 -20.84 -10.37 -7.96
N GLU A 315 -20.36 -11.08 -6.93
CA GLU A 315 -19.41 -12.18 -7.07
C GLU A 315 -20.12 -13.42 -7.64
N PRO A 316 -19.60 -14.03 -8.69
CA PRO A 316 -20.06 -15.32 -9.15
C PRO A 316 -19.40 -16.45 -8.34
N LYS A 317 -20.17 -17.47 -8.08
CA LYS A 317 -19.88 -18.60 -7.20
C LYS A 317 -18.73 -19.50 -7.68
N ASN A 318 -17.73 -19.71 -6.84
CA ASN A 318 -16.58 -20.57 -7.12
C ASN A 318 -16.93 -22.04 -6.87
N SER A 319 -16.67 -22.94 -7.81
CA SER A 319 -17.17 -24.31 -7.78
C SER A 319 -16.36 -25.29 -6.92
N ASN A 320 -15.18 -24.88 -6.40
CA ASN A 320 -14.27 -25.76 -5.64
C ASN A 320 -14.20 -25.48 -4.14
N LEU A 321 -14.92 -24.47 -3.66
CA LEU A 321 -15.04 -24.21 -2.23
C LEU A 321 -16.25 -24.95 -1.67
N THR A 322 -16.10 -25.50 -0.48
CA THR A 322 -17.21 -26.05 0.28
C THR A 322 -18.13 -24.91 0.72
N ARG A 323 -19.45 -25.10 0.66
CA ARG A 323 -20.45 -24.16 1.14
C ARG A 323 -21.30 -24.82 2.21
N LEU A 324 -22.03 -24.00 2.98
CA LEU A 324 -22.96 -24.51 4.00
C LEU A 324 -23.90 -25.56 3.45
N GLU A 325 -24.44 -25.38 2.26
CA GLU A 325 -25.37 -26.31 1.60
C GLU A 325 -24.78 -27.71 1.36
N ASN A 326 -23.46 -27.84 1.35
CA ASN A 326 -22.71 -29.08 1.10
C ASN A 326 -22.20 -29.74 2.39
N LEU A 327 -22.55 -29.18 3.54
CA LEU A 327 -22.16 -29.69 4.86
C LEU A 327 -23.36 -30.25 5.61
N ASP A 328 -23.10 -31.25 6.44
CA ASP A 328 -24.05 -31.65 7.47
C ASP A 328 -23.84 -30.72 8.68
N PHE A 329 -24.82 -29.88 8.99
CA PHE A 329 -24.73 -28.88 10.03
C PHE A 329 -25.98 -28.88 10.94
N ASP A 330 -25.76 -28.49 12.20
CA ASP A 330 -26.79 -28.30 13.22
C ASP A 330 -26.82 -26.82 13.67
N TYR A 331 -27.46 -25.98 12.88
CA TYR A 331 -27.65 -24.56 13.19
C TYR A 331 -29.06 -24.32 13.73
N GLN A 332 -29.15 -23.80 14.93
CA GLN A 332 -30.41 -23.66 15.65
C GLN A 332 -30.80 -22.22 15.93
N LEU A 333 -32.04 -21.88 15.60
CA LEU A 333 -32.65 -20.62 15.98
C LEU A 333 -33.29 -20.75 17.37
N LEU A 334 -32.81 -19.97 18.33
CA LEU A 334 -33.31 -19.94 19.69
C LEU A 334 -34.35 -18.83 19.87
N ASP A 335 -35.53 -19.04 19.32
CA ASP A 335 -36.60 -18.04 19.20
C ASP A 335 -37.65 -18.13 20.34
N SER A 336 -37.41 -18.99 21.33
CA SER A 336 -38.29 -19.14 22.52
C SER A 336 -37.48 -19.16 23.80
N GLU A 337 -38.13 -18.80 24.90
CA GLU A 337 -37.53 -18.77 26.22
C GLU A 337 -37.07 -20.19 26.67
N GLU A 338 -37.80 -21.20 26.29
CA GLU A 338 -37.47 -22.61 26.57
C GLU A 338 -36.16 -23.00 25.88
N LYS A 339 -36.03 -22.75 24.57
CA LYS A 339 -34.81 -23.02 23.80
C LYS A 339 -33.60 -22.26 24.35
N ILE A 340 -33.76 -20.99 24.70
CA ILE A 340 -32.71 -20.20 25.32
C ILE A 340 -32.24 -20.79 26.63
N ASN A 341 -33.20 -21.17 27.50
CA ASN A 341 -32.87 -21.75 28.80
C ASN A 341 -32.16 -23.11 28.67
N ASP A 342 -32.59 -23.96 27.75
CA ASP A 342 -31.95 -25.27 27.47
C ASP A 342 -30.52 -25.04 26.95
N PHE A 343 -30.34 -24.11 26.06
CA PHE A 343 -29.01 -23.74 25.53
C PHE A 343 -28.08 -23.22 26.63
N LEU A 344 -28.57 -22.36 27.53
CA LEU A 344 -27.82 -21.82 28.65
C LEU A 344 -27.31 -22.93 29.59
N GLN A 345 -28.07 -24.00 29.80
CA GLN A 345 -27.64 -25.17 30.62
C GLN A 345 -26.47 -25.91 29.95
N ILE A 346 -26.40 -25.91 28.61
CA ILE A 346 -25.35 -26.58 27.84
C ILE A 346 -24.08 -25.71 27.79
N ILE A 347 -24.23 -24.44 27.38
CA ILE A 347 -23.04 -23.57 27.12
C ILE A 347 -22.29 -23.25 28.42
N VAL A 348 -22.96 -23.18 29.57
CA VAL A 348 -22.31 -22.93 30.88
C VAL A 348 -21.29 -24.00 31.24
N THR A 349 -21.40 -25.20 30.67
CA THR A 349 -20.48 -26.33 30.89
C THR A 349 -19.26 -26.31 29.99
N LYS A 350 -19.18 -25.39 29.04
CA LYS A 350 -18.12 -25.35 28.02
C LYS A 350 -16.93 -24.52 28.49
N ASP A 351 -15.72 -25.01 28.18
CA ASP A 351 -14.47 -24.32 28.48
C ASP A 351 -14.17 -23.20 27.45
N PHE A 352 -14.82 -23.26 26.30
CA PHE A 352 -14.71 -22.26 25.22
C PHE A 352 -15.98 -22.19 24.39
N PHE A 353 -16.16 -21.05 23.73
CA PHE A 353 -17.14 -20.86 22.66
C PHE A 353 -16.74 -19.69 21.76
N SER A 354 -17.12 -19.74 20.51
CA SER A 354 -17.11 -18.55 19.62
C SER A 354 -18.37 -17.72 19.85
N LEU A 355 -18.22 -16.42 19.70
CA LEU A 355 -19.27 -15.42 19.87
C LEU A 355 -19.18 -14.44 18.71
N ASP A 356 -20.34 -14.14 18.12
CA ASP A 356 -20.49 -13.08 17.14
C ASP A 356 -21.79 -12.31 17.37
N THR A 357 -21.85 -11.03 16.99
CA THR A 357 -23.01 -10.17 17.17
C THR A 357 -23.50 -9.57 15.86
N GLU A 358 -24.80 -9.74 15.61
CA GLU A 358 -25.49 -9.05 14.52
C GLU A 358 -26.06 -7.71 15.01
N THR A 359 -25.87 -6.66 14.23
CA THR A 359 -26.17 -5.30 14.66
C THR A 359 -26.80 -4.44 13.55
N THR A 360 -27.29 -3.27 13.93
CA THR A 360 -27.90 -2.31 12.99
C THR A 360 -26.92 -1.46 12.23
N GLY A 361 -25.60 -1.53 12.51
CA GLY A 361 -24.60 -0.70 11.85
C GLY A 361 -23.17 -1.04 12.24
N THR A 362 -22.20 -0.37 11.63
CA THR A 362 -20.77 -0.64 11.81
C THR A 362 -20.09 0.18 12.91
N ASP A 363 -20.76 1.18 13.47
CA ASP A 363 -20.29 1.92 14.64
C ASP A 363 -20.76 1.23 15.94
N PRO A 364 -19.89 0.59 16.71
CA PRO A 364 -20.26 -0.21 17.86
C PRO A 364 -20.82 0.62 19.04
N ILE A 365 -20.57 1.94 19.06
CA ILE A 365 -21.08 2.83 20.13
C ILE A 365 -22.55 3.15 19.93
N THR A 366 -23.00 3.26 18.68
CA THR A 366 -24.37 3.62 18.33
C THR A 366 -25.22 2.46 17.85
N ALA A 367 -24.60 1.37 17.38
CA ALA A 367 -25.29 0.22 16.86
C ALA A 367 -26.15 -0.48 17.91
N GLU A 368 -27.33 -0.92 17.50
CA GLU A 368 -28.22 -1.76 18.30
C GLU A 368 -27.98 -3.24 17.99
N LEU A 369 -28.04 -4.07 19.02
CA LEU A 369 -27.88 -5.50 18.91
C LEU A 369 -29.13 -6.14 18.29
N VAL A 370 -28.97 -6.86 17.19
CA VAL A 370 -30.01 -7.60 16.47
C VAL A 370 -30.06 -9.07 16.89
N GLY A 371 -28.90 -9.63 17.23
CA GLY A 371 -28.80 -11.00 17.74
C GLY A 371 -27.40 -11.36 18.15
N MET A 372 -27.25 -12.53 18.78
CA MET A 372 -25.99 -13.12 19.20
C MET A 372 -25.91 -14.54 18.69
N SER A 373 -24.78 -14.94 18.14
CA SER A 373 -24.52 -16.31 17.72
C SER A 373 -23.39 -16.94 18.53
N PHE A 374 -23.48 -18.25 18.73
CA PHE A 374 -22.54 -19.02 19.52
C PHE A 374 -22.24 -20.36 18.86
N SER A 375 -20.97 -20.80 18.91
CA SER A 375 -20.56 -22.14 18.51
C SER A 375 -19.49 -22.66 19.46
N PHE A 376 -19.58 -23.96 19.84
CA PHE A 376 -18.58 -24.65 20.64
C PHE A 376 -18.18 -26.03 20.07
N ALA A 377 -18.73 -26.36 18.91
CA ALA A 377 -18.38 -27.55 18.14
C ALA A 377 -18.51 -27.23 16.65
N GLU A 378 -17.64 -27.82 15.82
CA GLU A 378 -17.68 -27.61 14.38
C GLU A 378 -19.02 -28.05 13.77
N ASN A 379 -19.53 -27.27 12.82
CA ASN A 379 -20.81 -27.45 12.16
C ASN A 379 -22.02 -27.36 13.12
N GLN A 380 -21.85 -26.88 14.34
CA GLN A 380 -22.94 -26.66 15.30
C GLN A 380 -22.89 -25.21 15.80
N ALA A 381 -23.99 -24.48 15.64
CA ALA A 381 -24.09 -23.10 16.10
C ALA A 381 -25.53 -22.71 16.46
N PHE A 382 -25.65 -21.69 17.26
CA PHE A 382 -26.90 -21.25 17.86
C PHE A 382 -27.06 -19.75 17.72
N TYR A 383 -28.21 -19.29 17.27
CA TYR A 383 -28.53 -17.88 17.12
C TYR A 383 -29.68 -17.46 18.04
N VAL A 384 -29.42 -16.43 18.84
CA VAL A 384 -30.38 -15.80 19.74
C VAL A 384 -30.82 -14.46 19.16
N PRO A 385 -32.03 -14.30 18.63
CA PRO A 385 -32.52 -13.03 18.17
C PRO A 385 -32.80 -12.10 19.34
N VAL A 386 -32.43 -10.83 19.17
CA VAL A 386 -32.64 -9.77 20.17
C VAL A 386 -33.63 -8.75 19.61
N PRO A 387 -34.79 -8.53 20.30
CA PRO A 387 -35.82 -7.61 19.80
C PRO A 387 -35.38 -6.14 19.82
N ALA A 388 -36.07 -5.31 19.05
CA ALA A 388 -35.83 -3.86 19.02
C ALA A 388 -36.23 -3.15 20.32
N ASN A 389 -37.20 -3.69 21.03
CA ASN A 389 -37.56 -3.15 22.34
C ASN A 389 -36.41 -3.27 23.33
N ARG A 390 -35.97 -2.13 23.85
CA ARG A 390 -34.77 -2.05 24.70
C ARG A 390 -34.88 -2.85 26.01
N GLU A 391 -36.05 -2.87 26.64
CA GLU A 391 -36.26 -3.57 27.89
C GLU A 391 -36.24 -5.10 27.69
N GLU A 392 -36.88 -5.58 26.62
CA GLU A 392 -36.85 -6.97 26.23
C GLU A 392 -35.44 -7.43 25.81
N ALA A 393 -34.74 -6.59 25.05
CA ALA A 393 -33.36 -6.83 24.67
C ALA A 393 -32.45 -6.98 25.88
N LEU A 394 -32.56 -6.07 26.85
CA LEU A 394 -31.79 -6.15 28.11
C LEU A 394 -32.11 -7.39 28.91
N ALA A 395 -33.40 -7.80 28.95
CA ALA A 395 -33.82 -9.03 29.67
C ALA A 395 -33.19 -10.29 29.03
N ILE A 396 -33.12 -10.36 27.69
CA ILE A 396 -32.49 -11.51 26.98
C ILE A 396 -30.98 -11.50 27.20
N VAL A 397 -30.31 -10.38 26.92
CA VAL A 397 -28.84 -10.27 26.99
C VAL A 397 -28.34 -10.53 28.41
N LYS A 398 -29.07 -10.09 29.42
CA LYS A 398 -28.75 -10.33 30.83
C LYS A 398 -28.67 -11.82 31.20
N LYS A 399 -29.42 -12.69 30.52
CA LYS A 399 -29.35 -14.14 30.74
C LYS A 399 -28.01 -14.73 30.36
N PHE A 400 -27.31 -14.14 29.39
CA PHE A 400 -26.00 -14.54 28.89
C PHE A 400 -24.82 -13.91 29.66
N LYS A 401 -25.08 -12.91 30.49
CA LYS A 401 -24.07 -12.18 31.27
C LYS A 401 -23.16 -13.16 32.10
N PRO A 402 -23.69 -14.14 32.85
CA PRO A 402 -22.82 -15.03 33.64
C PRO A 402 -21.84 -15.88 32.81
N ILE A 403 -22.19 -16.13 31.53
CA ILE A 403 -21.38 -16.95 30.62
C ILE A 403 -20.33 -16.07 29.93
N ILE A 404 -20.74 -14.90 29.38
CA ILE A 404 -19.86 -13.97 28.68
C ILE A 404 -18.84 -13.35 29.64
N GLU A 405 -19.23 -13.07 30.90
CA GLU A 405 -18.35 -12.53 31.92
C GLU A 405 -17.56 -13.60 32.73
N ASN A 406 -17.70 -14.88 32.38
CA ASN A 406 -16.94 -15.94 33.07
C ASN A 406 -15.43 -15.82 32.75
N GLU A 407 -14.64 -15.58 33.78
CA GLU A 407 -13.19 -15.35 33.64
C GLU A 407 -12.39 -16.60 33.26
N LYS A 408 -13.00 -17.81 33.33
CA LYS A 408 -12.33 -19.07 33.01
C LYS A 408 -12.59 -19.54 31.57
N THR A 409 -13.71 -19.17 30.98
CA THR A 409 -14.13 -19.63 29.67
C THR A 409 -13.46 -18.81 28.58
N LEU A 410 -12.84 -19.47 27.59
CA LEU A 410 -12.24 -18.81 26.42
C LEU A 410 -13.33 -18.33 25.45
N LYS A 411 -13.34 -17.04 25.12
CA LYS A 411 -14.19 -16.46 24.09
C LYS A 411 -13.39 -16.29 22.80
N ILE A 412 -13.96 -16.77 21.71
CA ILE A 412 -13.36 -16.73 20.38
C ILE A 412 -14.19 -15.80 19.50
N GLY A 413 -13.57 -14.85 18.83
CA GLY A 413 -14.29 -13.91 17.95
C GLY A 413 -13.47 -13.54 16.72
N GLN A 414 -14.11 -12.89 15.79
CA GLN A 414 -13.50 -12.22 14.64
C GLN A 414 -13.70 -10.72 14.80
N ASN A 415 -12.66 -9.95 15.11
CA ASN A 415 -12.78 -8.55 15.55
C ASN A 415 -13.63 -8.42 16.84
N ILE A 416 -13.33 -9.24 17.82
CA ILE A 416 -14.08 -9.38 19.08
C ILE A 416 -14.24 -8.04 19.83
N LYS A 417 -13.36 -7.08 19.60
CA LYS A 417 -13.48 -5.72 20.17
C LYS A 417 -14.81 -5.05 19.80
N TYR A 418 -15.30 -5.26 18.59
CA TYR A 418 -16.60 -4.77 18.15
C TYR A 418 -17.72 -5.36 19.02
N ASP A 419 -17.73 -6.67 19.22
CA ASP A 419 -18.72 -7.37 20.03
C ASP A 419 -18.67 -6.93 21.50
N MET A 420 -17.47 -6.73 22.03
CA MET A 420 -17.26 -6.20 23.39
C MET A 420 -17.92 -4.82 23.55
N LEU A 421 -17.75 -3.93 22.57
CA LEU A 421 -18.33 -2.58 22.61
C LEU A 421 -19.86 -2.64 22.49
N VAL A 422 -20.39 -3.45 21.60
CA VAL A 422 -21.84 -3.62 21.42
C VAL A 422 -22.48 -4.21 22.68
N LEU A 423 -21.94 -5.32 23.20
CA LEU A 423 -22.46 -5.96 24.43
C LEU A 423 -22.37 -5.05 25.65
N GLY A 424 -21.31 -4.25 25.72
CA GLY A 424 -21.17 -3.25 26.78
C GLY A 424 -22.25 -2.20 26.79
N ASN A 425 -22.89 -1.88 25.66
CA ASN A 425 -24.05 -1.01 25.60
C ASN A 425 -25.28 -1.64 26.29
N TYR A 426 -25.25 -2.96 26.50
CA TYR A 426 -26.28 -3.73 27.21
C TYR A 426 -25.89 -4.13 28.63
N GLY A 427 -24.77 -3.61 29.15
CA GLY A 427 -24.28 -3.87 30.49
C GLY A 427 -23.63 -5.24 30.68
N VAL A 428 -23.11 -5.82 29.58
CA VAL A 428 -22.37 -7.09 29.60
C VAL A 428 -20.94 -6.84 29.13
N GLU A 429 -19.97 -7.27 29.92
CA GLU A 429 -18.55 -7.17 29.65
C GLU A 429 -17.98 -8.55 29.26
N VAL A 430 -17.27 -8.60 28.16
CA VAL A 430 -16.54 -9.83 27.78
C VAL A 430 -15.29 -9.93 28.67
N ARG A 431 -15.24 -10.91 29.52
CA ARG A 431 -14.15 -11.12 30.49
C ARG A 431 -13.45 -12.47 30.29
N GLY A 432 -12.26 -12.61 30.85
CA GLY A 432 -11.46 -13.83 30.79
C GLY A 432 -10.63 -13.92 29.51
N PRO A 433 -10.12 -15.14 29.21
CA PRO A 433 -9.28 -15.34 28.02
C PRO A 433 -10.06 -15.14 26.72
N MET A 434 -9.39 -14.55 25.73
CA MET A 434 -9.95 -14.27 24.42
C MET A 434 -9.00 -14.73 23.32
N PHE A 435 -9.57 -15.07 22.17
CA PHE A 435 -8.86 -15.34 20.93
C PHE A 435 -9.57 -14.64 19.77
N ASP A 436 -8.88 -13.74 19.10
CA ASP A 436 -9.40 -13.02 17.94
C ASP A 436 -8.71 -13.55 16.67
N THR A 437 -9.50 -14.08 15.74
CA THR A 437 -9.00 -14.70 14.50
C THR A 437 -8.43 -13.67 13.52
N MET A 438 -8.97 -12.45 13.51
CA MET A 438 -8.45 -11.34 12.71
C MET A 438 -7.05 -10.92 13.20
N ILE A 439 -6.88 -10.76 14.51
CA ILE A 439 -5.60 -10.39 15.12
C ILE A 439 -4.60 -11.55 15.01
N ALA A 440 -5.03 -12.80 15.17
CA ALA A 440 -4.16 -13.96 14.98
C ALA A 440 -3.55 -13.99 13.58
N HIS A 441 -4.37 -13.80 12.56
CA HIS A 441 -3.89 -13.74 11.19
C HIS A 441 -3.01 -12.51 10.92
N TYR A 442 -3.34 -11.36 11.50
CA TYR A 442 -2.49 -10.17 11.39
C TYR A 442 -1.08 -10.39 11.96
N VAL A 443 -0.95 -11.08 13.10
CA VAL A 443 0.37 -11.40 13.66
C VAL A 443 1.16 -12.34 12.77
N LEU A 444 0.49 -13.25 12.06
CA LEU A 444 1.09 -14.18 11.10
C LEU A 444 1.47 -13.51 9.77
N GLN A 445 0.57 -12.70 9.22
CA GLN A 445 0.66 -12.13 7.87
C GLN A 445 0.18 -10.66 7.86
N PRO A 446 0.97 -9.72 8.40
CA PRO A 446 0.53 -8.34 8.64
C PRO A 446 0.17 -7.52 7.39
N GLU A 447 0.51 -8.01 6.20
CA GLU A 447 0.30 -7.29 4.93
C GLU A 447 -0.89 -7.82 4.11
N LEU A 448 -1.52 -8.93 4.58
CA LEU A 448 -2.64 -9.53 3.87
C LEU A 448 -3.99 -9.02 4.41
N HIS A 449 -5.08 -9.47 3.80
CA HIS A 449 -6.43 -9.20 4.27
C HIS A 449 -6.77 -10.12 5.46
N HIS A 450 -7.49 -9.59 6.43
CA HIS A 450 -7.82 -10.31 7.67
C HIS A 450 -9.33 -10.52 7.85
N GLY A 451 -10.13 -10.24 6.82
CA GLY A 451 -11.57 -10.46 6.84
C GLY A 451 -11.92 -11.96 6.89
N MET A 452 -13.00 -12.32 7.57
CA MET A 452 -13.41 -13.70 7.79
C MET A 452 -13.61 -14.47 6.50
N ASP A 453 -14.26 -13.88 5.49
CA ASP A 453 -14.47 -14.49 4.18
C ASP A 453 -13.14 -14.93 3.56
N TYR A 454 -12.16 -14.00 3.54
CA TYR A 454 -10.83 -14.30 3.03
C TYR A 454 -10.15 -15.43 3.82
N LEU A 455 -10.22 -15.39 5.15
CA LEU A 455 -9.62 -16.42 6.00
C LEU A 455 -10.28 -17.79 5.81
N ALA A 456 -11.63 -17.84 5.71
CA ALA A 456 -12.37 -19.07 5.46
C ALA A 456 -11.96 -19.71 4.12
N GLU A 457 -11.84 -18.92 3.07
CA GLU A 457 -11.42 -19.42 1.77
C GLU A 457 -9.97 -19.90 1.75
N VAL A 458 -9.04 -19.17 2.37
CA VAL A 458 -7.61 -19.51 2.37
C VAL A 458 -7.33 -20.73 3.25
N TYR A 459 -7.84 -20.73 4.48
CA TYR A 459 -7.48 -21.73 5.49
C TYR A 459 -8.44 -22.92 5.55
N LEU A 460 -9.74 -22.70 5.28
CA LEU A 460 -10.76 -23.74 5.39
C LEU A 460 -11.25 -24.26 4.04
N LYS A 461 -10.87 -23.63 2.94
CA LYS A 461 -11.43 -23.89 1.60
C LYS A 461 -12.95 -23.79 1.57
N TYR A 462 -13.47 -22.80 2.28
CA TYR A 462 -14.88 -22.60 2.53
C TYR A 462 -15.33 -21.22 2.05
N GLU A 463 -16.44 -21.16 1.33
CA GLU A 463 -17.09 -19.93 0.88
C GLU A 463 -18.26 -19.60 1.82
N THR A 464 -18.15 -18.49 2.53
CA THR A 464 -19.16 -18.00 3.48
C THR A 464 -20.36 -17.37 2.76
N ILE A 465 -21.50 -17.32 3.44
CA ILE A 465 -22.66 -16.55 3.01
C ILE A 465 -22.28 -15.05 3.06
N LYS A 466 -22.52 -14.33 1.96
CA LYS A 466 -22.19 -12.89 1.95
C LYS A 466 -23.30 -12.06 2.56
N ILE A 467 -22.94 -11.04 3.34
CA ILE A 467 -23.93 -10.14 3.96
C ILE A 467 -24.82 -9.45 2.88
N GLU A 468 -24.28 -9.19 1.70
CA GLU A 468 -25.01 -8.61 0.57
C GLU A 468 -26.12 -9.54 0.03
N GLU A 469 -26.03 -10.83 0.28
CA GLU A 469 -27.10 -11.80 -0.08
C GLU A 469 -28.31 -11.63 0.84
N LEU A 470 -28.11 -11.15 2.08
CA LEU A 470 -29.17 -10.92 3.06
C LEU A 470 -29.78 -9.52 2.95
N ILE A 471 -28.92 -8.48 2.99
CA ILE A 471 -29.37 -7.08 3.07
C ILE A 471 -29.32 -6.33 1.75
N GLY A 472 -28.82 -6.97 0.69
CA GLY A 472 -28.65 -6.37 -0.62
C GLY A 472 -27.34 -5.59 -0.80
N PRO A 473 -27.01 -5.18 -2.04
CA PRO A 473 -25.75 -4.52 -2.37
C PRO A 473 -25.62 -3.15 -1.68
N LYS A 474 -24.38 -2.74 -1.42
CA LYS A 474 -24.09 -1.44 -0.82
C LYS A 474 -24.73 -0.29 -1.60
N GLY A 475 -25.43 0.59 -0.91
CA GLY A 475 -26.07 1.78 -1.49
C GLY A 475 -27.32 2.21 -0.73
N LYS A 476 -28.02 3.20 -1.27
CA LYS A 476 -29.20 3.79 -0.62
C LYS A 476 -30.36 2.80 -0.36
N ASN A 477 -30.39 1.68 -1.06
CA ASN A 477 -31.44 0.67 -0.95
C ASN A 477 -31.01 -0.56 -0.12
N GLN A 478 -29.81 -0.54 0.47
CA GLN A 478 -29.37 -1.62 1.36
C GLN A 478 -30.25 -1.67 2.60
N LYS A 479 -30.77 -2.86 2.91
CA LYS A 479 -31.59 -3.09 4.11
C LYS A 479 -30.73 -3.08 5.37
N ASN A 480 -31.34 -2.94 6.52
CA ASN A 480 -30.72 -3.16 7.81
C ASN A 480 -30.96 -4.61 8.27
N MET A 481 -30.03 -5.21 9.01
CA MET A 481 -30.22 -6.54 9.58
C MET A 481 -31.48 -6.61 10.45
N ARG A 482 -31.86 -5.54 11.11
CA ARG A 482 -33.09 -5.42 11.91
C ARG A 482 -34.37 -5.57 11.09
N ASP A 483 -34.35 -5.27 9.79
CA ASP A 483 -35.50 -5.36 8.89
C ASP A 483 -35.78 -6.80 8.45
N LEU A 484 -34.89 -7.74 8.74
CA LEU A 484 -35.01 -9.14 8.35
C LEU A 484 -35.60 -10.00 9.47
N PRO A 485 -36.43 -10.99 9.15
CA PRO A 485 -36.89 -11.91 10.15
C PRO A 485 -35.76 -12.81 10.67
N PRO A 486 -35.75 -13.21 11.95
CA PRO A 486 -34.71 -14.09 12.51
C PRO A 486 -34.46 -15.38 11.72
N THR A 487 -35.50 -15.91 11.07
CA THR A 487 -35.43 -17.09 10.20
C THR A 487 -34.59 -16.90 8.94
N SER A 488 -34.37 -15.67 8.51
CA SER A 488 -33.51 -15.34 7.38
C SER A 488 -32.06 -15.05 7.81
N VAL A 489 -31.86 -14.61 9.05
CA VAL A 489 -30.53 -14.17 9.57
C VAL A 489 -29.76 -15.32 10.23
N TYR A 490 -30.48 -16.27 10.90
CA TYR A 490 -29.84 -17.24 11.80
C TYR A 490 -28.78 -18.12 11.14
N LYS A 491 -28.94 -18.50 9.84
CA LYS A 491 -27.94 -19.33 9.16
C LYS A 491 -26.65 -18.57 8.93
N TYR A 492 -26.74 -17.33 8.50
CA TYR A 492 -25.60 -16.43 8.34
C TYR A 492 -24.87 -16.22 9.67
N ALA A 493 -25.58 -15.81 10.71
CA ALA A 493 -25.01 -15.56 12.04
C ALA A 493 -24.40 -16.82 12.67
N CYS A 494 -25.04 -17.98 12.51
CA CYS A 494 -24.50 -19.25 12.96
C CYS A 494 -23.23 -19.66 12.20
N GLU A 495 -23.21 -19.41 10.88
CA GLU A 495 -22.04 -19.66 10.04
C GLU A 495 -20.84 -18.83 10.51
N ASP A 496 -21.03 -17.54 10.81
CA ASP A 496 -19.98 -16.64 11.27
C ASP A 496 -19.36 -17.14 12.58
N ALA A 497 -20.18 -17.60 13.54
CA ALA A 497 -19.68 -18.21 14.78
C ALA A 497 -18.95 -19.55 14.55
N ASP A 498 -19.46 -20.42 13.68
CA ASP A 498 -18.86 -21.73 13.38
C ASP A 498 -17.53 -21.60 12.62
N VAL A 499 -17.49 -20.73 11.59
CA VAL A 499 -16.28 -20.43 10.80
C VAL A 499 -15.21 -19.84 11.71
N THR A 500 -15.56 -18.91 12.58
CA THR A 500 -14.64 -18.32 13.57
C THR A 500 -14.05 -19.38 14.48
N LEU A 501 -14.83 -20.34 14.94
CA LEU A 501 -14.34 -21.46 15.75
C LEU A 501 -13.35 -22.35 14.96
N LYS A 502 -13.65 -22.67 13.72
CA LYS A 502 -12.76 -23.46 12.83
C LYS A 502 -11.46 -22.72 12.53
N LEU A 503 -11.53 -21.44 12.24
CA LEU A 503 -10.36 -20.60 12.00
C LEU A 503 -9.43 -20.55 13.21
N LYS A 504 -9.99 -20.48 14.44
CA LYS A 504 -9.17 -20.50 15.68
C LYS A 504 -8.25 -21.72 15.72
N LYS A 505 -8.75 -22.90 15.40
CA LYS A 505 -7.94 -24.13 15.45
C LYS A 505 -6.74 -24.11 14.50
N VAL A 506 -6.96 -23.60 13.29
CA VAL A 506 -5.89 -23.53 12.28
C VAL A 506 -4.90 -22.43 12.63
N LEU A 507 -5.40 -21.24 12.96
CA LEU A 507 -4.53 -20.08 13.24
C LEU A 507 -3.73 -20.25 14.53
N GLU A 508 -4.27 -20.89 15.56
CA GLU A 508 -3.53 -21.19 16.79
C GLU A 508 -2.31 -22.08 16.52
N LYS A 509 -2.47 -23.11 15.67
CA LYS A 509 -1.38 -23.96 15.23
C LYS A 509 -0.31 -23.16 14.48
N GLU A 510 -0.74 -22.33 13.54
CA GLU A 510 0.16 -21.46 12.78
C GLU A 510 0.94 -20.49 13.68
N LEU A 511 0.29 -19.88 14.69
CA LEU A 511 0.94 -18.99 15.65
C LEU A 511 2.07 -19.69 16.41
N ILE A 512 1.86 -20.94 16.81
CA ILE A 512 2.85 -21.75 17.52
C ILE A 512 4.01 -22.13 16.58
N GLU A 513 3.71 -22.66 15.41
CA GLU A 513 4.70 -23.08 14.41
C GLU A 513 5.57 -21.92 13.93
N ASN A 514 5.02 -20.72 13.84
CA ASN A 514 5.74 -19.51 13.45
C ASN A 514 6.43 -18.77 14.62
N ASN A 515 6.35 -19.29 15.86
CA ASN A 515 6.96 -18.69 17.05
C ASN A 515 6.49 -17.25 17.35
N VAL A 516 5.21 -16.94 17.08
CA VAL A 516 4.60 -15.63 17.34
C VAL A 516 3.42 -15.71 18.33
N ASN A 517 3.17 -16.89 18.88
CA ASN A 517 2.08 -17.10 19.83
C ASN A 517 2.27 -16.29 21.14
N GLU A 518 3.51 -16.13 21.61
CA GLU A 518 3.79 -15.32 22.80
C GLU A 518 3.40 -13.86 22.57
N LEU A 519 3.80 -13.26 21.43
CA LEU A 519 3.39 -11.91 21.04
C LEU A 519 1.86 -11.76 21.00
N PHE A 520 1.18 -12.74 20.41
CA PHE A 520 -0.27 -12.75 20.33
C PHE A 520 -0.92 -12.80 21.72
N GLN A 521 -0.48 -13.70 22.58
CA GLN A 521 -1.07 -13.94 23.92
C GLN A 521 -0.71 -12.85 24.94
N THR A 522 0.50 -12.28 24.87
CA THR A 522 0.99 -11.37 25.92
C THR A 522 0.83 -9.89 25.58
N ILE A 523 0.68 -9.55 24.29
CA ILE A 523 0.55 -8.16 23.85
C ILE A 523 -0.76 -7.93 23.09
N GLU A 524 -0.98 -8.61 21.97
CA GLU A 524 -2.10 -8.24 21.09
C GLU A 524 -3.47 -8.56 21.71
N MET A 525 -3.64 -9.72 22.31
CA MET A 525 -4.94 -10.06 22.95
C MET A 525 -5.20 -9.26 24.22
N PRO A 526 -4.24 -9.07 25.15
CA PRO A 526 -4.47 -8.21 26.32
C PRO A 526 -4.72 -6.74 25.99
N LEU A 527 -4.30 -6.26 24.81
CA LEU A 527 -4.57 -4.91 24.35
C LEU A 527 -6.03 -4.68 23.93
N VAL A 528 -6.74 -5.72 23.49
CA VAL A 528 -8.12 -5.60 22.99
C VAL A 528 -9.06 -4.92 24.02
N PRO A 529 -9.13 -5.37 25.30
CA PRO A 529 -9.97 -4.69 26.29
C PRO A 529 -9.51 -3.25 26.59
N VAL A 530 -8.21 -2.96 26.48
CA VAL A 530 -7.69 -1.60 26.67
C VAL A 530 -8.23 -0.67 25.58
N LEU A 531 -8.17 -1.11 24.33
CA LEU A 531 -8.67 -0.32 23.20
C LEU A 531 -10.20 -0.17 23.26
N ALA A 532 -10.93 -1.23 23.62
CA ALA A 532 -12.37 -1.14 23.82
C ALA A 532 -12.74 -0.12 24.92
N TYR A 533 -11.98 -0.12 26.02
CA TYR A 533 -12.13 0.88 27.09
C TYR A 533 -11.87 2.31 26.60
N MET A 534 -10.77 2.54 25.87
CA MET A 534 -10.44 3.86 25.33
C MET A 534 -11.47 4.35 24.31
N GLU A 535 -11.91 3.49 23.40
CA GLU A 535 -12.94 3.81 22.41
C GLU A 535 -14.28 4.14 23.08
N ARG A 536 -14.64 3.43 24.12
CA ARG A 536 -15.86 3.73 24.91
C ARG A 536 -15.78 5.04 25.67
N ASN A 537 -14.62 5.36 26.26
CA ASN A 537 -14.43 6.64 26.94
C ASN A 537 -14.55 7.79 25.93
N GLY A 538 -13.94 7.65 24.74
CA GLY A 538 -13.87 8.73 23.78
C GLY A 538 -13.11 9.94 24.30
N VAL A 539 -13.17 11.02 23.55
CA VAL A 539 -12.53 12.31 23.88
C VAL A 539 -13.51 13.44 23.72
N ARG A 540 -13.46 14.39 24.65
CA ARG A 540 -14.30 15.58 24.64
C ARG A 540 -13.67 16.67 23.79
N ILE A 541 -14.52 17.41 23.06
CA ILE A 541 -14.12 18.49 22.16
C ILE A 541 -14.79 19.78 22.57
N ASP A 542 -14.02 20.87 22.62
CA ASP A 542 -14.51 22.22 22.74
C ASP A 542 -15.01 22.76 21.39
N THR A 543 -16.32 22.70 21.20
CA THR A 543 -16.96 23.12 19.94
C THR A 543 -16.92 24.62 19.72
N GLU A 544 -16.93 25.44 20.79
CA GLU A 544 -16.83 26.89 20.65
C GLU A 544 -15.42 27.31 20.23
N ALA A 545 -14.39 26.70 20.80
CA ALA A 545 -13.02 26.94 20.35
C ALA A 545 -12.83 26.57 18.87
N LEU A 546 -13.37 25.41 18.40
CA LEU A 546 -13.34 25.07 16.98
C LEU A 546 -14.09 26.05 16.10
N LYS A 547 -15.22 26.54 16.54
CA LYS A 547 -16.01 27.51 15.79
C LYS A 547 -15.28 28.88 15.66
N GLU A 548 -14.64 29.34 16.71
CA GLU A 548 -13.78 30.53 16.67
C GLU A 548 -12.61 30.33 15.68
N THR A 549 -11.94 29.17 15.75
CA THR A 549 -10.86 28.82 14.82
C THR A 549 -11.36 28.72 13.37
N SER A 550 -12.55 28.15 13.13
CA SER A 550 -13.19 28.10 11.81
C SER A 550 -13.42 29.49 11.22
N GLN A 551 -13.94 30.40 12.02
CA GLN A 551 -14.17 31.78 11.59
C GLN A 551 -12.84 32.51 11.26
N HIS A 552 -11.84 32.36 12.11
CA HIS A 552 -10.51 32.94 11.90
C HIS A 552 -9.85 32.39 10.62
N PHE A 553 -9.82 31.06 10.43
CA PHE A 553 -9.24 30.43 9.25
C PHE A 553 -9.99 30.78 7.97
N THR A 554 -11.31 30.83 8.01
CA THR A 554 -12.15 31.25 6.88
C THR A 554 -11.86 32.71 6.46
N ALA A 555 -11.74 33.63 7.42
CA ALA A 555 -11.35 34.99 7.15
C ALA A 555 -9.95 35.11 6.56
N ARG A 556 -8.96 34.35 7.12
CA ARG A 556 -7.59 34.32 6.61
C ARG A 556 -7.52 33.70 5.20
N MET A 557 -8.28 32.63 4.93
CA MET A 557 -8.36 32.03 3.58
C MET A 557 -8.87 33.02 2.55
N LYS A 558 -9.92 33.78 2.88
CA LYS A 558 -10.46 34.80 1.98
C LYS A 558 -9.44 35.90 1.68
N GLN A 559 -8.72 36.37 2.70
CA GLN A 559 -7.63 37.32 2.49
C GLN A 559 -6.53 36.74 1.60
N LEU A 560 -6.11 35.50 1.83
CA LEU A 560 -5.10 34.80 1.00
C LEU A 560 -5.57 34.64 -0.45
N GLU A 561 -6.86 34.36 -0.66
CA GLU A 561 -7.44 34.25 -2.00
C GLU A 561 -7.35 35.60 -2.76
N GLU A 562 -7.70 36.70 -2.08
CA GLU A 562 -7.54 38.04 -2.65
C GLU A 562 -6.07 38.37 -2.95
N GLU A 563 -5.15 38.10 -2.04
CA GLU A 563 -3.71 38.31 -2.21
C GLU A 563 -3.13 37.47 -3.36
N VAL A 564 -3.53 36.19 -3.48
CA VAL A 564 -3.11 35.29 -4.56
C VAL A 564 -3.63 35.77 -5.91
N HIS A 565 -4.88 36.21 -6.00
CA HIS A 565 -5.47 36.73 -7.21
C HIS A 565 -4.81 38.05 -7.66
N GLN A 566 -4.45 38.92 -6.71
CA GLN A 566 -3.67 40.13 -6.98
C GLN A 566 -2.29 39.81 -7.55
N LEU A 567 -1.56 38.87 -6.93
CA LEU A 567 -0.22 38.44 -7.39
C LEU A 567 -0.29 37.74 -8.75
N ALA A 568 -1.35 36.99 -9.00
CA ALA A 568 -1.57 36.32 -10.28
C ALA A 568 -2.04 37.29 -11.39
N GLY A 569 -2.63 38.45 -11.01
CA GLY A 569 -3.27 39.38 -11.91
C GLY A 569 -4.54 38.81 -12.58
N MET A 570 -5.18 37.83 -11.96
CA MET A 570 -6.44 37.23 -12.38
C MET A 570 -7.07 36.39 -11.27
N GLU A 571 -8.39 36.22 -11.34
CA GLU A 571 -9.09 35.26 -10.50
C GLU A 571 -8.97 33.84 -11.06
N PHE A 572 -8.78 32.86 -10.18
CA PHE A 572 -8.74 31.43 -10.51
C PHE A 572 -9.00 30.57 -9.29
N ASN A 573 -9.32 29.30 -9.47
CA ASN A 573 -9.56 28.37 -8.36
C ASN A 573 -8.22 27.82 -7.81
N ILE A 574 -7.82 28.30 -6.63
CA ILE A 574 -6.59 27.89 -5.91
C ILE A 574 -6.63 26.39 -5.53
N ALA A 575 -7.82 25.81 -5.39
CA ALA A 575 -7.98 24.38 -5.11
C ALA A 575 -7.77 23.50 -6.36
N SER A 576 -7.77 24.09 -7.56
CA SER A 576 -7.56 23.35 -8.82
C SER A 576 -6.07 23.22 -9.13
N PRO A 577 -5.47 22.01 -9.07
CA PRO A 577 -4.06 21.81 -9.45
C PRO A 577 -3.73 22.28 -10.87
N LYS A 578 -4.70 22.13 -11.80
CA LYS A 578 -4.54 22.56 -13.18
C LYS A 578 -4.40 24.08 -13.27
N GLN A 579 -5.35 24.83 -12.71
CA GLN A 579 -5.33 26.30 -12.77
C GLN A 579 -4.13 26.90 -12.03
N VAL A 580 -3.77 26.34 -10.87
CA VAL A 580 -2.56 26.72 -10.16
C VAL A 580 -1.32 26.50 -11.02
N GLY A 581 -1.21 25.35 -11.70
CA GLY A 581 -0.10 25.07 -12.60
C GLY A 581 0.00 26.05 -13.77
N GLU A 582 -1.13 26.35 -14.43
CA GLU A 582 -1.21 27.34 -15.53
C GLU A 582 -0.78 28.75 -15.04
N VAL A 583 -1.24 29.18 -13.86
CA VAL A 583 -0.85 30.48 -13.30
C VAL A 583 0.63 30.52 -12.96
N LEU A 584 1.15 29.53 -12.24
CA LEU A 584 2.54 29.55 -11.77
C LEU A 584 3.56 29.37 -12.90
N PHE A 585 3.29 28.49 -13.86
CA PHE A 585 4.30 28.06 -14.84
C PHE A 585 4.10 28.65 -16.23
N ASP A 586 2.87 28.89 -16.69
CA ASP A 586 2.64 29.49 -18.00
C ASP A 586 2.57 31.04 -17.93
N ARG A 587 1.87 31.58 -16.91
CA ARG A 587 1.67 33.02 -16.76
C ARG A 587 2.81 33.69 -16.01
N LEU A 588 3.10 33.27 -14.78
CA LEU A 588 4.15 33.89 -13.94
C LEU A 588 5.56 33.36 -14.23
N LYS A 589 5.66 32.21 -14.89
CA LYS A 589 6.93 31.57 -15.30
C LYS A 589 7.97 31.51 -14.18
N ILE A 590 7.52 31.11 -12.96
CA ILE A 590 8.36 31.10 -11.75
C ILE A 590 9.55 30.15 -11.85
N THR A 591 9.52 29.20 -12.79
CA THR A 591 10.62 28.28 -13.10
C THR A 591 10.54 27.78 -14.53
N ASP A 592 11.69 27.63 -15.19
CA ASP A 592 11.79 27.05 -16.56
C ASP A 592 11.79 25.50 -16.53
N LYS A 593 11.89 24.89 -15.34
CA LYS A 593 11.98 23.43 -15.13
C LYS A 593 10.75 22.87 -14.41
N ALA A 594 9.54 23.33 -14.78
CA ALA A 594 8.31 22.84 -14.19
C ALA A 594 8.08 21.35 -14.50
N LYS A 595 7.90 20.55 -13.44
CA LYS A 595 7.57 19.13 -13.59
C LYS A 595 6.14 18.99 -14.11
N LYS A 596 5.92 18.11 -15.08
CA LYS A 596 4.59 17.75 -15.59
C LYS A 596 4.28 16.29 -15.27
N THR A 597 3.01 16.01 -15.05
CA THR A 597 2.49 14.66 -14.96
C THR A 597 2.58 13.94 -16.30
N LYS A 598 2.39 12.64 -16.32
CA LYS A 598 2.33 11.86 -17.57
C LYS A 598 1.22 12.33 -18.52
N THR A 599 0.20 13.00 -18.00
CA THR A 599 -0.90 13.61 -18.78
C THR A 599 -0.61 15.04 -19.25
N GLY A 600 0.63 15.54 -19.07
CA GLY A 600 1.02 16.88 -19.47
C GLY A 600 0.60 18.01 -18.53
N GLN A 601 -0.12 17.71 -17.44
CA GLN A 601 -0.52 18.66 -16.43
C GLN A 601 0.66 19.00 -15.50
N TYR A 602 0.79 20.25 -15.08
CA TYR A 602 1.80 20.66 -14.11
C TYR A 602 1.61 19.98 -12.76
N VAL A 603 2.69 19.51 -12.16
CA VAL A 603 2.69 18.95 -10.81
C VAL A 603 2.70 20.11 -9.81
N THR A 604 1.65 20.21 -9.01
CA THR A 604 1.50 21.24 -7.97
C THR A 604 1.31 20.59 -6.58
N SER A 605 1.99 19.44 -6.36
CA SER A 605 2.01 18.82 -5.02
C SER A 605 2.68 19.74 -4.00
N GLU A 606 2.38 19.53 -2.73
CA GLU A 606 2.97 20.29 -1.62
C GLU A 606 4.49 20.28 -1.68
N GLU A 607 5.11 19.12 -1.91
CA GLU A 607 6.57 18.95 -2.05
C GLU A 607 7.15 19.83 -3.18
N VAL A 608 6.51 19.83 -4.36
CA VAL A 608 6.97 20.64 -5.50
C VAL A 608 6.81 22.13 -5.22
N LEU A 609 5.66 22.54 -4.66
CA LEU A 609 5.44 23.93 -4.31
C LEU A 609 6.38 24.40 -3.20
N GLU A 610 6.65 23.56 -2.20
CA GLU A 610 7.58 23.89 -1.12
C GLU A 610 9.00 24.14 -1.63
N SER A 611 9.45 23.33 -2.62
CA SER A 611 10.75 23.56 -3.28
C SER A 611 10.82 24.88 -4.08
N LEU A 612 9.67 25.48 -4.37
CA LEU A 612 9.54 26.74 -5.11
C LEU A 612 9.16 27.94 -4.22
N ARG A 613 9.00 27.73 -2.90
CA ARG A 613 8.55 28.76 -1.94
C ARG A 613 9.38 30.05 -2.03
N GLY A 614 10.70 29.93 -2.23
CA GLY A 614 11.60 31.07 -2.35
C GLY A 614 11.66 31.73 -3.75
N LYS A 615 10.92 31.20 -4.73
CA LYS A 615 10.95 31.74 -6.11
C LYS A 615 9.96 32.88 -6.36
N HIS A 616 8.81 32.84 -5.69
CA HIS A 616 7.76 33.86 -5.81
C HIS A 616 6.84 33.84 -4.60
N GLU A 617 6.43 34.99 -4.10
CA GLU A 617 5.59 35.15 -2.92
C GLU A 617 4.27 34.38 -3.02
N ILE A 618 3.67 34.31 -4.21
CA ILE A 618 2.40 33.60 -4.46
C ILE A 618 2.44 32.13 -4.02
N VAL A 619 3.60 31.47 -4.11
CA VAL A 619 3.74 30.05 -3.77
C VAL A 619 3.50 29.80 -2.29
N GLY A 620 4.08 30.63 -1.42
CA GLY A 620 3.86 30.55 0.01
C GLY A 620 2.39 30.76 0.39
N LYS A 621 1.72 31.71 -0.25
CA LYS A 621 0.30 32.01 -0.02
C LYS A 621 -0.63 30.88 -0.50
N ILE A 622 -0.32 30.27 -1.64
CA ILE A 622 -1.07 29.08 -2.13
C ILE A 622 -0.90 27.89 -1.17
N LEU A 623 0.29 27.66 -0.67
CA LEU A 623 0.56 26.61 0.31
C LEU A 623 -0.20 26.85 1.62
N GLU A 624 -0.17 28.07 2.15
CA GLU A 624 -0.92 28.47 3.35
C GLU A 624 -2.43 28.29 3.14
N HIS A 625 -2.97 28.79 2.04
CA HIS A 625 -4.40 28.64 1.72
C HIS A 625 -4.83 27.15 1.65
N ARG A 626 -4.05 26.30 0.96
CA ARG A 626 -4.33 24.85 0.87
C ARG A 626 -4.22 24.16 2.22
N GLY A 627 -3.24 24.55 3.04
CA GLY A 627 -3.08 24.07 4.42
C GLY A 627 -4.30 24.37 5.27
N LEU A 628 -4.73 25.62 5.32
CA LEU A 628 -5.93 26.05 6.07
C LEU A 628 -7.18 25.34 5.57
N LYS A 629 -7.38 25.24 4.25
CA LYS A 629 -8.53 24.52 3.67
C LYS A 629 -8.57 23.05 4.09
N LYS A 630 -7.42 22.38 4.12
CA LYS A 630 -7.31 21.00 4.57
C LYS A 630 -7.66 20.86 6.05
N LEU A 631 -7.15 21.77 6.89
CA LEU A 631 -7.43 21.76 8.33
C LEU A 631 -8.91 22.02 8.63
N LEU A 632 -9.52 23.00 7.95
CA LEU A 632 -10.96 23.28 8.06
C LEU A 632 -11.79 22.05 7.69
N GLY A 633 -11.63 21.52 6.50
CA GLY A 633 -12.48 20.43 5.99
C GLY A 633 -12.25 19.09 6.67
N THR A 634 -11.02 18.79 7.11
CA THR A 634 -10.67 17.49 7.69
C THR A 634 -10.94 17.44 9.21
N TYR A 635 -10.74 18.53 9.92
CA TYR A 635 -10.79 18.55 11.38
C TYR A 635 -11.78 19.57 11.94
N ILE A 636 -11.62 20.85 11.63
CA ILE A 636 -12.29 21.93 12.36
C ILE A 636 -13.80 21.89 12.16
N ASP A 637 -14.26 21.75 10.93
CA ASP A 637 -15.69 21.69 10.61
C ASP A 637 -16.25 20.25 10.72
N ALA A 638 -15.40 19.24 10.59
CA ALA A 638 -15.81 17.84 10.62
C ALA A 638 -15.95 17.28 12.04
N LEU A 639 -15.02 17.59 12.96
CA LEU A 639 -15.02 17.02 14.32
C LEU A 639 -16.30 17.29 15.11
N PRO A 640 -16.88 18.50 15.10
CA PRO A 640 -18.14 18.75 15.83
C PRO A 640 -19.31 17.87 15.39
N LEU A 641 -19.32 17.46 14.11
CA LEU A 641 -20.37 16.61 13.54
C LEU A 641 -20.25 15.13 13.98
N LEU A 642 -19.09 14.76 14.51
CA LEU A 642 -18.80 13.39 14.98
C LEU A 642 -19.04 13.19 16.46
N ILE A 643 -19.46 14.23 17.18
CA ILE A 643 -19.78 14.13 18.60
C ILE A 643 -21.03 13.27 18.77
N ASN A 644 -20.89 12.18 19.52
CA ASN A 644 -22.03 11.33 19.85
C ASN A 644 -22.96 12.07 20.80
N PRO A 645 -24.26 12.28 20.45
CA PRO A 645 -25.19 13.04 21.25
C PRO A 645 -25.52 12.44 22.61
N LYS A 646 -25.30 11.12 22.80
CA LYS A 646 -25.55 10.43 24.08
C LYS A 646 -24.40 10.60 25.05
N THR A 647 -23.17 10.60 24.56
CA THR A 647 -21.97 10.64 25.41
C THR A 647 -21.33 12.04 25.48
N GLY A 648 -21.59 12.90 24.51
CA GLY A 648 -20.91 14.19 24.37
C GLY A 648 -19.45 14.09 23.91
N HIS A 649 -18.99 12.90 23.48
CA HIS A 649 -17.62 12.63 23.11
C HIS A 649 -17.50 12.20 21.64
N ILE A 650 -16.29 12.30 21.10
CA ILE A 650 -15.91 11.64 19.85
C ILE A 650 -15.29 10.28 20.19
N HIS A 651 -15.75 9.25 19.51
CA HIS A 651 -15.28 7.86 19.69
C HIS A 651 -14.54 7.42 18.44
N THR A 652 -13.21 7.58 18.43
CA THR A 652 -12.37 7.02 17.36
C THR A 652 -12.24 5.51 17.51
N SER A 653 -11.98 4.81 16.41
CA SER A 653 -11.62 3.39 16.43
C SER A 653 -10.10 3.23 16.37
N PHE A 654 -9.51 2.47 17.29
CA PHE A 654 -8.10 2.10 17.27
C PHE A 654 -7.93 0.71 16.64
N ASN A 655 -7.27 0.65 15.48
CA ASN A 655 -7.13 -0.58 14.73
C ASN A 655 -5.75 -1.19 14.93
N GLN A 656 -5.71 -2.49 15.32
CA GLN A 656 -4.47 -3.25 15.51
C GLN A 656 -3.95 -3.86 14.20
N THR A 657 -4.79 -4.04 13.19
CA THR A 657 -4.54 -4.90 12.02
C THR A 657 -4.32 -4.15 10.71
N VAL A 658 -4.08 -2.84 10.77
CA VAL A 658 -3.94 -1.99 9.56
C VAL A 658 -2.49 -1.74 9.18
N THR A 659 -1.60 -1.52 10.17
CA THR A 659 -0.21 -1.19 9.89
C THR A 659 0.67 -2.43 9.93
N ALA A 660 1.53 -2.58 8.95
CA ALA A 660 2.47 -3.71 8.92
C ALA A 660 3.62 -3.61 9.95
N THR A 661 3.74 -2.49 10.66
CA THR A 661 4.79 -2.23 11.67
C THR A 661 4.39 -2.57 13.10
N GLY A 662 3.14 -2.95 13.34
CA GLY A 662 2.62 -3.14 14.70
C GLY A 662 2.05 -1.87 15.35
N ARG A 663 2.23 -0.70 14.75
CA ARG A 663 1.60 0.54 15.24
C ARG A 663 0.09 0.46 15.17
N LEU A 664 -0.59 1.08 16.12
CA LEU A 664 -2.02 1.32 16.01
C LEU A 664 -2.31 2.35 14.91
N SER A 665 -3.46 2.22 14.28
CA SER A 665 -4.03 3.30 13.47
C SER A 665 -5.35 3.77 14.08
N SER A 666 -5.71 5.02 13.81
CA SER A 666 -6.96 5.62 14.26
C SER A 666 -7.85 5.93 13.06
N SER A 667 -9.14 5.64 13.16
CA SER A 667 -10.11 5.90 12.10
C SER A 667 -11.46 6.32 12.65
N ASN A 668 -12.22 7.05 11.85
CA ASN A 668 -13.57 7.50 12.14
C ASN A 668 -13.73 8.31 13.48
N PRO A 669 -12.95 9.41 13.68
CA PRO A 669 -11.97 10.06 12.81
C PRO A 669 -10.53 9.59 13.06
N ASN A 670 -9.60 9.88 12.13
CA ASN A 670 -8.18 9.68 12.36
C ASN A 670 -7.59 10.81 13.20
N LEU A 671 -7.41 10.56 14.49
CA LEU A 671 -6.88 11.53 15.46
C LEU A 671 -5.35 11.52 15.56
N GLN A 672 -4.67 10.51 14.98
CA GLN A 672 -3.20 10.40 15.00
C GLN A 672 -2.50 11.30 13.97
N ASN A 673 -3.25 11.84 13.00
CA ASN A 673 -2.70 12.69 11.94
C ASN A 673 -2.95 14.19 12.15
N ILE A 674 -3.38 14.61 13.34
CA ILE A 674 -3.57 16.04 13.68
C ILE A 674 -2.19 16.72 13.70
N PRO A 675 -1.96 17.75 12.87
CA PRO A 675 -0.66 18.39 12.76
C PRO A 675 -0.22 19.07 14.04
N ILE A 676 1.09 19.02 14.34
CA ILE A 676 1.70 19.70 15.49
C ILE A 676 2.79 20.70 15.10
N ARG A 677 3.35 20.58 13.88
CA ARG A 677 4.54 21.32 13.49
C ARG A 677 4.30 22.78 13.13
N ASN A 678 3.07 23.13 12.79
CA ASN A 678 2.67 24.50 12.45
C ASN A 678 1.68 25.03 13.48
N GLU A 679 1.65 26.35 13.67
CA GLU A 679 0.77 27.02 14.64
C GLU A 679 -0.71 26.72 14.35
N ASP A 680 -1.10 26.69 13.07
CA ASP A 680 -2.49 26.41 12.68
C ASP A 680 -2.94 24.99 13.11
N GLY A 681 -2.03 24.01 13.03
CA GLY A 681 -2.31 22.63 13.48
C GLY A 681 -2.42 22.53 15.01
N LYS A 682 -1.64 23.35 15.74
CA LYS A 682 -1.70 23.41 17.20
C LYS A 682 -3.06 23.90 17.71
N GLU A 683 -3.72 24.82 16.99
CA GLU A 683 -5.05 25.31 17.36
C GLU A 683 -6.10 24.18 17.40
N ILE A 684 -5.97 23.15 16.56
CA ILE A 684 -6.84 21.98 16.58
C ILE A 684 -6.67 21.21 17.90
N ARG A 685 -5.43 21.03 18.36
CA ARG A 685 -5.14 20.33 19.63
C ARG A 685 -5.69 21.06 20.85
N ARG A 686 -5.82 22.39 20.79
CA ARG A 686 -6.46 23.19 21.85
C ARG A 686 -7.91 22.78 22.09
N ALA A 687 -8.60 22.32 21.05
CA ALA A 687 -10.00 21.91 21.18
C ALA A 687 -10.19 20.56 21.89
N PHE A 688 -9.14 19.74 22.05
CA PHE A 688 -9.22 18.48 22.78
C PHE A 688 -9.06 18.73 24.27
N ILE A 689 -10.16 18.53 25.01
CA ILE A 689 -10.27 18.85 26.44
C ILE A 689 -10.60 17.61 27.28
N PRO A 690 -10.26 17.61 28.59
CA PRO A 690 -10.64 16.52 29.47
C PRO A 690 -12.13 16.53 29.78
N ASP A 691 -12.60 15.51 30.47
CA ASP A 691 -13.95 15.49 31.05
C ASP A 691 -14.16 16.69 32.01
N GLU A 692 -15.42 17.01 32.28
CA GLU A 692 -15.74 18.15 33.15
C GLU A 692 -15.19 17.93 34.56
N GLY A 693 -14.48 18.93 35.08
CA GLY A 693 -13.80 18.85 36.37
C GLY A 693 -12.51 18.06 36.38
N CYS A 694 -12.02 17.56 35.24
CA CYS A 694 -10.75 16.87 35.10
C CYS A 694 -9.65 17.75 34.49
N GLU A 695 -8.41 17.31 34.60
CA GLU A 695 -7.25 17.92 33.95
C GLU A 695 -6.77 17.01 32.81
N PHE A 696 -6.22 17.62 31.75
CA PHE A 696 -5.60 16.89 30.66
C PHE A 696 -4.17 16.52 31.05
N PHE A 697 -3.80 15.26 30.90
CA PHE A 697 -2.47 14.75 31.17
C PHE A 697 -1.93 14.04 29.94
N SER A 698 -0.71 14.40 29.52
CA SER A 698 -0.01 13.74 28.42
C SER A 698 1.30 13.15 28.93
N ALA A 699 1.62 11.94 28.49
CA ALA A 699 2.89 11.30 28.73
C ALA A 699 3.45 10.73 27.42
N ASP A 700 4.71 11.05 27.12
CA ASP A 700 5.38 10.74 25.86
C ASP A 700 6.73 10.10 26.09
N TYR A 701 7.07 9.09 25.29
CA TYR A 701 8.41 8.48 25.36
C TYR A 701 9.49 9.40 24.79
N SER A 702 10.48 9.68 25.61
CA SER A 702 11.65 10.47 25.18
C SER A 702 12.56 9.66 24.28
N GLN A 703 12.54 9.98 22.99
CA GLN A 703 13.47 9.45 21.97
C GLN A 703 13.52 7.90 21.92
N ILE A 704 12.37 7.25 22.01
CA ILE A 704 12.27 5.79 22.13
C ILE A 704 13.00 5.04 21.00
N GLU A 705 12.89 5.50 19.76
CA GLU A 705 13.53 4.85 18.61
C GLU A 705 15.07 4.90 18.68
N LEU A 706 15.64 6.00 19.17
CA LEU A 706 17.09 6.10 19.39
C LEU A 706 17.54 5.22 20.56
N ARG A 707 16.75 5.09 21.61
CA ARG A 707 17.02 4.19 22.74
C ARG A 707 16.97 2.72 22.31
N ILE A 708 16.01 2.37 21.45
CA ILE A 708 15.91 1.03 20.86
C ILE A 708 17.12 0.77 19.95
N MET A 709 17.55 1.75 19.15
CA MET A 709 18.77 1.63 18.35
C MET A 709 20.00 1.37 19.21
N ALA A 710 20.16 2.11 20.32
CA ALA A 710 21.25 1.88 21.27
C ALA A 710 21.21 0.47 21.88
N HIS A 711 20.00 -0.01 22.19
CA HIS A 711 19.80 -1.36 22.74
C HIS A 711 20.17 -2.45 21.73
N LEU A 712 19.66 -2.36 20.49
CA LEU A 712 19.83 -3.35 19.44
C LEU A 712 21.27 -3.39 18.90
N SER A 713 21.86 -2.23 18.64
CA SER A 713 23.24 -2.13 18.17
C SER A 713 24.25 -2.48 19.26
N GLY A 714 23.90 -2.23 20.52
CA GLY A 714 24.84 -2.38 21.63
C GLY A 714 26.01 -1.37 21.60
N ASP A 715 25.86 -0.26 20.86
CA ASP A 715 26.90 0.76 20.74
C ASP A 715 27.23 1.40 22.11
N PRO A 716 28.48 1.26 22.61
CA PRO A 716 28.85 1.69 23.97
C PRO A 716 28.74 3.21 24.15
N HIS A 717 29.02 3.98 23.12
CA HIS A 717 28.96 5.44 23.18
C HIS A 717 27.53 5.95 23.23
N MET A 718 26.64 5.30 22.49
CA MET A 718 25.22 5.62 22.49
C MET A 718 24.59 5.25 23.84
N ILE A 719 24.94 4.05 24.35
CA ILE A 719 24.47 3.57 25.66
C ILE A 719 24.92 4.49 26.76
N GLU A 720 26.21 4.87 26.78
CA GLU A 720 26.78 5.77 27.78
C GLU A 720 26.08 7.14 27.78
N ALA A 721 25.83 7.73 26.61
CA ALA A 721 25.12 9.01 26.49
C ALA A 721 23.74 8.97 27.14
N PHE A 722 22.96 7.91 26.86
CA PHE A 722 21.65 7.73 27.48
C PHE A 722 21.70 7.43 28.99
N GLN A 723 22.64 6.60 29.43
CA GLN A 723 22.80 6.30 30.86
C GLN A 723 23.20 7.52 31.70
N LYS A 724 23.96 8.45 31.09
CA LYS A 724 24.35 9.72 31.71
C LYS A 724 23.27 10.80 31.57
N GLY A 725 22.15 10.54 30.98
CA GLY A 725 21.09 11.52 30.74
C GLY A 725 21.48 12.67 29.81
N GLN A 726 22.47 12.45 28.93
CA GLN A 726 22.92 13.48 27.99
C GLN A 726 21.95 13.64 26.84
N ASP A 727 21.84 14.85 26.32
CA ASP A 727 21.12 15.09 25.06
C ASP A 727 21.86 14.37 23.91
N ILE A 728 21.25 13.30 23.40
CA ILE A 728 21.87 12.45 22.37
C ILE A 728 22.17 13.23 21.08
N HIS A 729 21.39 14.24 20.75
CA HIS A 729 21.63 15.06 19.57
C HIS A 729 22.83 15.99 19.77
N ALA A 730 22.95 16.59 20.95
CA ALA A 730 24.13 17.37 21.32
C ALA A 730 25.38 16.49 21.46
N ALA A 731 25.23 15.29 22.05
CA ALA A 731 26.33 14.34 22.17
C ALA A 731 26.82 13.85 20.79
N THR A 732 25.90 13.60 19.85
CA THR A 732 26.22 13.27 18.46
C THR A 732 26.93 14.42 17.76
N ALA A 733 26.42 15.66 17.91
CA ALA A 733 27.06 16.86 17.35
C ALA A 733 28.47 17.07 17.88
N ALA A 734 28.65 16.99 19.21
CA ALA A 734 29.96 17.13 19.86
C ALA A 734 31.00 16.17 19.26
N LYS A 735 30.59 14.92 19.02
CA LYS A 735 31.48 13.90 18.43
C LYS A 735 31.78 14.15 16.95
N ILE A 736 30.76 14.47 16.14
CA ILE A 736 30.95 14.72 14.71
C ILE A 736 31.82 15.95 14.47
N TYR A 737 31.53 17.04 15.19
CA TYR A 737 32.29 18.30 15.06
C TYR A 737 33.59 18.34 15.90
N LYS A 738 33.84 17.29 16.71
CA LYS A 738 35.02 17.16 17.59
C LYS A 738 35.18 18.32 18.60
N GLU A 739 34.05 18.72 19.16
CA GLU A 739 33.87 19.79 20.12
C GLU A 739 33.41 19.24 21.47
N LYS A 740 33.50 20.05 22.53
CA LYS A 740 32.90 19.68 23.81
C LYS A 740 31.41 19.83 23.78
N LEU A 741 30.69 19.05 24.59
CA LEU A 741 29.22 19.05 24.65
C LEU A 741 28.65 20.46 24.92
N GLU A 742 29.30 21.24 25.75
CA GLU A 742 28.93 22.60 26.14
C GLU A 742 29.13 23.65 25.03
N ASP A 743 30.00 23.36 24.05
CA ASP A 743 30.29 24.25 22.92
C ASP A 743 29.40 24.01 21.70
N VAL A 744 28.57 22.96 21.73
CA VAL A 744 27.68 22.62 20.61
C VAL A 744 26.63 23.68 20.37
N THR A 745 26.59 24.26 19.16
CA THR A 745 25.64 25.26 18.77
C THR A 745 24.25 24.65 18.52
N ARG A 746 23.19 25.47 18.59
CA ARG A 746 21.83 25.05 18.25
C ARG A 746 21.70 24.51 16.82
N GLU A 747 22.46 25.10 15.89
CA GLU A 747 22.48 24.66 14.48
C GLU A 747 23.12 23.27 14.34
N GLN A 748 24.28 23.05 14.94
CA GLN A 748 24.95 21.75 14.93
C GLN A 748 24.10 20.67 15.59
N ARG A 749 23.44 20.96 16.71
CA ARG A 749 22.51 20.08 17.38
C ARG A 749 21.31 19.76 16.48
N SER A 750 20.77 20.73 15.74
CA SER A 750 19.66 20.54 14.82
C SER A 750 20.05 19.68 13.62
N LYS A 751 21.24 19.91 13.04
CA LYS A 751 21.80 19.08 11.97
C LYS A 751 22.01 17.64 12.46
N ALA A 752 22.57 17.45 13.64
CA ALA A 752 22.77 16.14 14.26
C ALA A 752 21.42 15.44 14.57
N LYS A 753 20.41 16.18 15.02
CA LYS A 753 19.04 15.63 15.19
C LYS A 753 18.48 15.07 13.89
N THR A 754 18.61 15.83 12.80
CA THR A 754 18.13 15.38 11.49
C THR A 754 18.95 14.19 10.98
N ALA A 755 20.28 14.18 11.21
CA ALA A 755 21.13 13.05 10.87
C ALA A 755 20.78 11.80 11.69
N ASN A 756 20.64 11.91 13.01
CA ASN A 756 20.29 10.79 13.90
C ASN A 756 19.01 10.07 13.43
N PHE A 757 17.92 10.81 13.20
CA PHE A 757 16.68 10.21 12.71
C PHE A 757 16.79 9.76 11.26
N GLY A 758 17.45 10.56 10.40
CA GLY A 758 17.63 10.20 9.00
C GLY A 758 18.37 8.89 8.82
N ILE A 759 19.46 8.68 9.56
CA ILE A 759 20.29 7.48 9.47
C ILE A 759 19.52 6.24 9.93
N ILE A 760 18.75 6.32 11.01
CA ILE A 760 17.86 5.22 11.46
C ILE A 760 16.89 4.81 10.36
N TYR A 761 16.40 5.79 9.59
CA TYR A 761 15.49 5.54 8.46
C TYR A 761 16.22 5.24 7.13
N GLY A 762 17.54 5.04 7.17
CA GLY A 762 18.35 4.69 6.01
C GLY A 762 18.44 5.80 4.96
N ILE A 763 18.55 7.06 5.41
CA ILE A 763 18.67 8.21 4.51
C ILE A 763 19.98 8.14 3.71
N SER A 764 19.90 8.44 2.41
CA SER A 764 21.07 8.57 1.57
C SER A 764 21.75 9.93 1.76
N VAL A 765 23.04 10.05 1.35
CA VAL A 765 23.76 11.33 1.29
C VAL A 765 22.96 12.39 0.55
N PHE A 766 22.36 12.02 -0.58
CA PHE A 766 21.50 12.91 -1.36
C PHE A 766 20.27 13.38 -0.56
N GLY A 767 19.55 12.46 0.06
CA GLY A 767 18.36 12.79 0.84
C GLY A 767 18.68 13.67 2.07
N LEU A 768 19.83 13.42 2.74
CA LEU A 768 20.26 14.26 3.86
C LEU A 768 20.66 15.67 3.40
N ALA A 769 21.38 15.78 2.26
CA ALA A 769 21.75 17.06 1.68
C ALA A 769 20.53 17.91 1.33
N GLU A 770 19.52 17.33 0.69
CA GLU A 770 18.25 18.01 0.39
C GLU A 770 17.51 18.44 1.66
N ARG A 771 17.41 17.55 2.65
CA ARG A 771 16.65 17.80 3.88
C ARG A 771 17.25 18.89 4.76
N LEU A 772 18.57 18.99 4.78
CA LEU A 772 19.30 20.02 5.53
C LEU A 772 19.61 21.26 4.69
N ASN A 773 19.35 21.24 3.38
CA ASN A 773 19.74 22.26 2.41
C ASN A 773 21.26 22.60 2.48
N ILE A 774 22.09 21.53 2.49
CA ILE A 774 23.56 21.61 2.54
C ILE A 774 24.17 20.92 1.32
N GLU A 775 25.48 21.12 1.11
CA GLU A 775 26.21 20.44 0.04
C GLU A 775 26.31 18.92 0.28
N ARG A 776 26.31 18.12 -0.79
CA ARG A 776 26.46 16.65 -0.69
C ARG A 776 27.72 16.23 0.04
N LYS A 777 28.81 17.01 -0.06
CA LYS A 777 30.07 16.76 0.65
C LYS A 777 29.85 16.85 2.17
N GLU A 778 29.21 17.92 2.63
CA GLU A 778 28.89 18.11 4.05
C GLU A 778 27.95 17.03 4.58
N ALA A 779 26.91 16.66 3.80
CA ALA A 779 26.01 15.57 4.18
C ALA A 779 26.75 14.22 4.30
N LYS A 780 27.72 13.97 3.40
CA LYS A 780 28.56 12.77 3.48
C LYS A 780 29.45 12.79 4.73
N GLU A 781 30.09 13.92 5.03
CA GLU A 781 30.91 14.08 6.22
C GLU A 781 30.11 13.87 7.52
N LEU A 782 28.85 14.32 7.56
CA LEU A 782 27.93 14.06 8.68
C LEU A 782 27.63 12.57 8.85
N ILE A 783 27.33 11.85 7.77
CA ILE A 783 27.03 10.41 7.81
C ILE A 783 28.28 9.60 8.16
N ASP A 784 29.41 9.89 7.54
CA ASP A 784 30.68 9.20 7.80
C ASP A 784 31.10 9.44 9.26
N GLY A 785 31.06 10.68 9.74
CA GLY A 785 31.37 11.04 11.14
C GLY A 785 30.41 10.37 12.13
N TYR A 786 29.12 10.20 11.78
CA TYR A 786 28.19 9.46 12.60
C TYR A 786 28.63 8.00 12.78
N PHE A 787 28.94 7.30 11.70
CA PHE A 787 29.35 5.89 11.75
C PHE A 787 30.75 5.68 12.32
N GLU A 788 31.67 6.65 12.18
CA GLU A 788 32.98 6.63 12.88
C GLU A 788 32.78 6.68 14.40
N ASN A 789 31.81 7.43 14.88
CA ASN A 789 31.53 7.59 16.31
C ASN A 789 30.60 6.52 16.88
N TYR A 790 29.78 5.90 16.04
CA TYR A 790 28.83 4.82 16.40
C TYR A 790 29.01 3.59 15.49
N PRO A 791 30.18 2.92 15.53
CA PRO A 791 30.48 1.83 14.59
C PRO A 791 29.52 0.63 14.73
N HIS A 792 29.07 0.31 15.95
CA HIS A 792 28.16 -0.80 16.16
C HIS A 792 26.76 -0.53 15.59
N VAL A 793 26.37 0.73 15.41
CA VAL A 793 25.13 1.06 14.68
C VAL A 793 25.25 0.64 13.22
N LYS A 794 26.40 0.90 12.58
CA LYS A 794 26.67 0.44 11.20
C LYS A 794 26.63 -1.08 11.09
N GLU A 795 27.31 -1.76 12.02
CA GLU A 795 27.33 -3.23 12.08
C GLU A 795 25.94 -3.81 12.23
N TYR A 796 25.12 -3.24 13.11
CA TYR A 796 23.72 -3.64 13.30
C TYR A 796 22.90 -3.48 12.01
N MET A 797 23.02 -2.35 11.32
CA MET A 797 22.34 -2.09 10.07
C MET A 797 22.71 -3.13 9.00
N ASP A 798 24.00 -3.38 8.81
CA ASP A 798 24.51 -4.35 7.85
C ASP A 798 24.08 -5.79 8.20
N GLN A 799 24.04 -6.12 9.50
CA GLN A 799 23.58 -7.42 10.00
C GLN A 799 22.07 -7.59 9.80
N SER A 800 21.26 -6.55 10.03
CA SER A 800 19.82 -6.58 9.81
C SER A 800 19.48 -6.87 8.37
N ILE A 801 20.21 -6.24 7.42
CA ILE A 801 20.03 -6.52 5.99
C ILE A 801 20.39 -7.97 5.67
N ARG A 802 21.54 -8.48 6.18
CA ARG A 802 21.94 -9.88 5.93
C ARG A 802 20.94 -10.88 6.50
N LEU A 803 20.47 -10.68 7.71
CA LEU A 803 19.45 -11.54 8.32
C LEU A 803 18.14 -11.54 7.52
N ALA A 804 17.73 -10.36 7.04
CA ALA A 804 16.56 -10.25 6.18
C ALA A 804 16.75 -10.98 4.84
N GLN A 805 17.95 -10.89 4.24
CA GLN A 805 18.29 -11.60 3.01
C GLN A 805 18.27 -13.13 3.17
N GLU A 806 18.72 -13.62 4.34
CA GLU A 806 18.73 -15.06 4.66
C GLU A 806 17.35 -15.61 4.98
N LYS A 807 16.54 -14.87 5.77
CA LYS A 807 15.27 -15.35 6.32
C LYS A 807 14.04 -14.91 5.52
N GLY A 808 14.14 -13.87 4.69
CA GLY A 808 13.01 -13.23 4.02
C GLY A 808 12.16 -12.33 4.94
N TYR A 809 12.53 -12.18 6.19
CA TYR A 809 11.86 -11.32 7.18
C TYR A 809 12.82 -10.80 8.23
N ILE A 810 12.38 -9.80 8.97
CA ILE A 810 13.05 -9.25 10.15
C ILE A 810 12.10 -9.28 11.35
N GLU A 811 12.64 -9.28 12.58
CA GLU A 811 11.86 -9.38 13.81
C GLU A 811 12.10 -8.18 14.74
N THR A 812 11.04 -7.81 15.49
CA THR A 812 11.15 -6.89 16.63
C THR A 812 11.73 -7.61 17.85
N ILE A 813 11.99 -6.86 18.94
CA ILE A 813 12.40 -7.43 20.23
C ILE A 813 11.36 -8.38 20.84
N PHE A 814 10.08 -8.25 20.44
CA PHE A 814 8.96 -9.12 20.83
C PHE A 814 8.62 -10.18 19.78
N LYS A 815 9.52 -10.43 18.82
CA LYS A 815 9.36 -11.45 17.76
C LYS A 815 8.27 -11.16 16.73
N ARG A 816 7.76 -9.93 16.65
CA ARG A 816 6.89 -9.52 15.56
C ARG A 816 7.65 -9.59 14.25
N LYS A 817 7.10 -10.29 13.27
CA LYS A 817 7.72 -10.47 11.95
C LYS A 817 7.31 -9.39 10.97
N ARG A 818 8.26 -8.90 10.21
CA ARG A 818 8.07 -8.07 9.02
C ARG A 818 8.65 -8.80 7.82
N TYR A 819 7.80 -9.27 6.92
CA TYR A 819 8.25 -9.93 5.70
C TYR A 819 8.78 -8.93 4.69
N LEU A 820 9.86 -9.29 4.00
CA LEU A 820 10.57 -8.44 3.05
C LEU A 820 10.82 -9.22 1.75
N PRO A 821 9.78 -9.51 0.96
CA PRO A 821 9.91 -10.34 -0.24
C PRO A 821 10.87 -9.77 -1.28
N ASP A 822 11.06 -8.44 -1.27
CA ASP A 822 11.92 -7.73 -2.21
C ASP A 822 13.37 -7.52 -1.71
N ILE A 823 13.75 -8.11 -0.57
CA ILE A 823 15.08 -7.89 0.05
C ILE A 823 16.23 -8.39 -0.83
N ASN A 824 15.98 -9.44 -1.61
CA ASN A 824 16.92 -10.00 -2.56
C ASN A 824 16.67 -9.55 -4.01
N SER A 825 15.84 -8.52 -4.19
CA SER A 825 15.55 -7.96 -5.51
C SER A 825 16.84 -7.44 -6.15
N ARG A 826 17.05 -7.78 -7.43
CA ARG A 826 18.18 -7.29 -8.22
C ARG A 826 18.01 -5.82 -8.63
N ASN A 827 16.77 -5.31 -8.63
CA ASN A 827 16.51 -3.88 -8.82
C ASN A 827 16.96 -3.10 -7.57
N ALA A 828 17.98 -2.27 -7.73
CA ALA A 828 18.59 -1.50 -6.65
C ALA A 828 17.61 -0.57 -5.93
N VAL A 829 16.62 0.00 -6.62
CA VAL A 829 15.61 0.89 -6.03
C VAL A 829 14.65 0.09 -5.13
N VAL A 830 14.17 -1.04 -5.64
CA VAL A 830 13.25 -1.95 -4.91
C VAL A 830 13.98 -2.57 -3.73
N ARG A 831 15.18 -3.12 -3.95
CA ARG A 831 16.03 -3.67 -2.89
C ARG A 831 16.36 -2.62 -1.83
N GLY A 832 16.76 -1.41 -2.23
CA GLY A 832 17.08 -0.33 -1.29
C GLY A 832 15.88 0.07 -0.42
N TYR A 833 14.64 -0.04 -0.92
CA TYR A 833 13.44 0.15 -0.11
C TYR A 833 13.28 -0.99 0.92
N ALA A 834 13.47 -2.24 0.51
CA ALA A 834 13.42 -3.39 1.41
C ALA A 834 14.55 -3.36 2.45
N GLU A 835 15.78 -2.96 2.07
CA GLU A 835 16.92 -2.79 2.97
C GLU A 835 16.62 -1.72 4.05
N ARG A 836 16.04 -0.59 3.67
CA ARG A 836 15.61 0.43 4.64
C ARG A 836 14.55 -0.12 5.60
N ASN A 837 13.60 -0.91 5.12
CA ASN A 837 12.62 -1.57 5.98
C ASN A 837 13.27 -2.61 6.90
N ALA A 838 14.29 -3.33 6.45
CA ALA A 838 15.03 -4.27 7.29
C ALA A 838 15.70 -3.61 8.49
N ILE A 839 16.18 -2.37 8.33
CA ILE A 839 16.79 -1.59 9.40
C ILE A 839 15.71 -1.00 10.32
N ASN A 840 14.68 -0.42 9.74
CA ASN A 840 13.71 0.42 10.43
C ASN A 840 12.59 -0.38 11.13
N ALA A 841 12.13 -1.48 10.52
CA ALA A 841 10.99 -2.24 11.06
C ALA A 841 11.24 -2.81 12.47
N PRO A 842 12.43 -3.34 12.83
CA PRO A 842 12.70 -3.76 14.19
C PRO A 842 12.59 -2.62 15.22
N ILE A 843 12.99 -1.41 14.84
CA ILE A 843 12.98 -0.24 15.72
C ILE A 843 11.56 0.28 15.92
N GLN A 844 10.86 0.59 14.83
CA GLN A 844 9.50 1.09 14.89
C GLN A 844 8.52 0.08 15.49
N GLY A 845 8.66 -1.19 15.10
CA GLY A 845 7.81 -2.25 15.63
C GLY A 845 8.05 -2.50 17.12
N SER A 846 9.30 -2.47 17.57
CA SER A 846 9.62 -2.59 19.00
C SER A 846 9.08 -1.40 19.80
N ALA A 847 9.16 -0.17 19.28
CA ALA A 847 8.54 1.00 19.91
C ALA A 847 7.03 0.85 20.03
N ALA A 848 6.37 0.37 18.96
CA ALA A 848 4.93 0.09 18.98
C ALA A 848 4.55 -1.00 20.01
N ASP A 849 5.34 -2.05 20.13
CA ASP A 849 5.10 -3.10 21.11
C ASP A 849 5.33 -2.62 22.54
N ILE A 850 6.35 -1.80 22.79
CA ILE A 850 6.64 -1.22 24.11
C ILE A 850 5.48 -0.36 24.61
N ILE A 851 4.95 0.54 23.77
CA ILE A 851 3.81 1.37 24.20
C ILE A 851 2.54 0.54 24.43
N LYS A 852 2.31 -0.53 23.66
CA LYS A 852 1.21 -1.47 23.90
C LYS A 852 1.33 -2.15 25.26
N VAL A 853 2.53 -2.58 25.61
CA VAL A 853 2.81 -3.16 26.96
C VAL A 853 2.54 -2.14 28.06
N ALA A 854 2.97 -0.89 27.88
CA ALA A 854 2.68 0.19 28.82
C ALA A 854 1.17 0.41 28.99
N MET A 855 0.43 0.51 27.88
CA MET A 855 -1.04 0.66 27.88
C MET A 855 -1.74 -0.46 28.65
N ILE A 856 -1.34 -1.71 28.44
CA ILE A 856 -1.90 -2.89 29.12
C ILE A 856 -1.66 -2.82 30.63
N ARG A 857 -0.43 -2.47 31.03
CA ARG A 857 -0.06 -2.38 32.46
C ARG A 857 -0.74 -1.21 33.17
N ILE A 858 -0.80 -0.05 32.53
CA ILE A 858 -1.52 1.13 33.05
C ILE A 858 -3.00 0.80 33.25
N TYR A 859 -3.65 0.23 32.23
CA TYR A 859 -5.05 -0.15 32.29
C TYR A 859 -5.31 -1.14 33.44
N LYS A 860 -4.47 -2.17 33.58
CA LYS A 860 -4.57 -3.15 34.65
C LYS A 860 -4.47 -2.50 36.02
N ARG A 861 -3.48 -1.63 36.24
CA ARG A 861 -3.33 -0.88 37.50
C ARG A 861 -4.49 0.06 37.77
N PHE A 862 -5.03 0.71 36.73
CA PHE A 862 -6.21 1.56 36.90
C PHE A 862 -7.40 0.76 37.46
N ILE A 863 -7.61 -0.45 36.96
CA ILE A 863 -8.67 -1.34 37.48
C ILE A 863 -8.36 -1.80 38.92
N GLU A 864 -7.15 -2.34 39.15
CA GLU A 864 -6.75 -2.90 40.46
C GLU A 864 -6.75 -1.87 41.58
N GLU A 865 -6.41 -0.63 41.26
CA GLU A 865 -6.33 0.47 42.21
C GLU A 865 -7.56 1.37 42.25
N GLY A 866 -8.61 1.01 41.50
CA GLY A 866 -9.89 1.73 41.46
C GLY A 866 -9.79 3.18 40.97
N ILE A 867 -8.91 3.45 40.02
CA ILE A 867 -8.71 4.78 39.41
C ILE A 867 -9.91 5.16 38.55
N ARG A 868 -10.47 6.36 38.77
CA ARG A 868 -11.58 6.92 38.00
C ARG A 868 -11.12 7.70 36.76
N SER A 869 -9.89 8.14 36.77
CA SER A 869 -9.25 8.81 35.63
C SER A 869 -9.17 7.87 34.41
N LYS A 870 -9.20 8.43 33.21
CA LYS A 870 -9.38 7.66 31.97
C LYS A 870 -8.21 7.86 31.02
N MET A 871 -7.70 6.78 30.40
CA MET A 871 -6.89 6.82 29.20
C MET A 871 -7.83 7.07 28.01
N ILE A 872 -7.55 8.10 27.21
CA ILE A 872 -8.48 8.57 26.15
C ILE A 872 -7.91 8.52 24.75
N LEU A 873 -6.61 8.77 24.58
CA LEU A 873 -5.96 8.76 23.26
C LEU A 873 -4.58 8.10 23.31
N GLN A 874 -4.19 7.51 22.20
CA GLN A 874 -2.81 7.08 21.90
C GLN A 874 -2.42 7.67 20.53
N VAL A 875 -1.31 8.43 20.50
CA VAL A 875 -0.81 9.08 19.28
C VAL A 875 0.70 8.86 19.17
N HIS A 876 1.13 8.01 18.25
CA HIS A 876 2.53 7.61 18.06
C HIS A 876 3.15 6.99 19.31
N ASP A 877 3.96 7.73 20.06
CA ASP A 877 4.65 7.38 21.33
C ASP A 877 4.06 8.08 22.55
N GLU A 878 2.92 8.75 22.39
CA GLU A 878 2.22 9.56 23.39
C GLU A 878 0.92 8.87 23.86
N LEU A 879 0.67 8.95 25.16
CA LEU A 879 -0.58 8.55 25.82
C LEU A 879 -1.25 9.75 26.49
N ASN A 880 -2.54 9.92 26.26
CA ASN A 880 -3.32 11.04 26.80
C ASN A 880 -4.42 10.58 27.74
N PHE A 881 -4.64 11.35 28.79
CA PHE A 881 -5.55 11.00 29.88
C PHE A 881 -6.44 12.17 30.27
N SER A 882 -7.67 11.87 30.68
CA SER A 882 -8.57 12.75 31.42
C SER A 882 -8.48 12.38 32.89
N VAL A 883 -7.88 13.25 33.73
CA VAL A 883 -7.48 12.93 35.08
C VAL A 883 -8.31 13.69 36.11
N VAL A 884 -8.88 12.95 37.02
CA VAL A 884 -9.58 13.50 38.21
C VAL A 884 -8.55 14.18 39.14
N PRO A 885 -8.77 15.44 39.57
CA PRO A 885 -7.77 16.18 40.33
C PRO A 885 -7.22 15.49 41.57
N GLU A 886 -8.05 14.74 42.28
CA GLU A 886 -7.65 14.00 43.48
C GLU A 886 -6.72 12.83 43.20
N GLU A 887 -6.69 12.37 41.96
CA GLU A 887 -5.85 11.24 41.51
C GLU A 887 -4.56 11.67 40.80
N LYS A 888 -4.33 12.94 40.64
CA LYS A 888 -3.26 13.54 39.81
C LYS A 888 -1.89 12.92 40.09
N GLU A 889 -1.40 12.98 41.31
CA GLU A 889 -0.10 12.43 41.67
C GLU A 889 -0.02 10.91 41.47
N LYS A 890 -1.10 10.22 41.81
CA LYS A 890 -1.19 8.76 41.69
C LYS A 890 -1.18 8.32 40.25
N VAL A 891 -1.97 8.97 39.39
CA VAL A 891 -2.03 8.68 37.94
C VAL A 891 -0.67 8.97 37.29
N GLN A 892 -0.06 10.11 37.57
CA GLN A 892 1.26 10.43 37.03
C GLN A 892 2.28 9.34 37.43
N HIS A 893 2.31 8.94 38.70
CA HIS A 893 3.22 7.92 39.16
C HIS A 893 2.96 6.56 38.46
N ILE A 894 1.72 6.14 38.33
CA ILE A 894 1.36 4.90 37.64
C ILE A 894 1.81 4.96 36.18
N VAL A 895 1.41 5.99 35.44
CA VAL A 895 1.69 6.10 34.01
C VAL A 895 3.19 6.14 33.74
N ILE A 896 3.94 7.00 34.41
CA ILE A 896 5.38 7.12 34.19
C ILE A 896 6.11 5.83 34.59
N SER A 897 5.80 5.26 35.76
CA SER A 897 6.45 4.02 36.19
C SER A 897 6.20 2.84 35.24
N GLU A 898 4.98 2.69 34.72
CA GLU A 898 4.67 1.59 33.81
C GLU A 898 5.22 1.82 32.39
N MET A 899 5.27 3.05 31.90
CA MET A 899 5.93 3.38 30.66
C MET A 899 7.45 3.10 30.74
N GLU A 900 8.12 3.53 31.80
CA GLU A 900 9.56 3.33 31.96
C GLU A 900 9.93 1.86 32.26
N ALA A 901 9.03 1.09 32.86
CA ALA A 901 9.21 -0.33 33.18
C ALA A 901 8.69 -1.26 32.06
N ALA A 902 8.12 -0.73 30.98
CA ALA A 902 7.45 -1.56 29.95
C ALA A 902 8.36 -2.63 29.35
N TYR A 903 9.64 -2.32 29.16
CA TYR A 903 10.65 -3.28 28.69
C TYR A 903 12.05 -2.95 29.26
N LYS A 904 12.79 -3.97 29.68
CA LYS A 904 14.15 -3.80 30.21
C LYS A 904 15.17 -3.78 29.06
N MET A 905 15.73 -2.60 28.80
CA MET A 905 16.77 -2.40 27.79
C MET A 905 18.16 -2.17 28.41
N LYS A 906 19.19 -2.13 27.57
CA LYS A 906 20.57 -1.71 27.97
C LYS A 906 20.64 -0.22 28.35
N VAL A 907 19.67 0.56 27.90
CA VAL A 907 19.46 1.97 28.23
C VAL A 907 18.11 2.14 28.92
N PRO A 908 17.94 3.08 29.86
CA PRO A 908 16.64 3.30 30.49
C PRO A 908 15.62 3.80 29.47
N LEU A 909 14.37 3.31 29.54
CA LEU A 909 13.24 4.02 28.97
C LEU A 909 12.98 5.24 29.83
N GLN A 910 12.61 6.33 29.20
CA GLN A 910 12.25 7.59 29.87
C GLN A 910 10.96 8.10 29.25
N ALA A 911 10.04 8.52 30.10
CA ALA A 911 8.80 9.16 29.72
C ALA A 911 8.74 10.56 30.31
N ASP A 912 8.51 11.54 29.44
CA ASP A 912 8.25 12.92 29.82
C ASP A 912 6.73 13.12 29.96
N CYS A 913 6.29 14.05 30.78
CA CYS A 913 4.86 14.29 30.97
C CYS A 913 4.57 15.74 31.27
N ASP A 914 3.41 16.21 30.82
CA ASP A 914 2.91 17.54 31.09
C ASP A 914 1.40 17.56 31.40
N TRP A 915 0.96 18.65 32.01
CA TRP A 915 -0.41 18.90 32.44
C TRP A 915 -0.98 20.15 31.78
N GLY A 916 -2.25 20.13 31.46
CA GLY A 916 -2.90 21.28 30.85
C GLY A 916 -4.41 21.24 30.93
N LYS A 917 -5.06 22.29 30.46
CA LYS A 917 -6.51 22.37 30.30
C LYS A 917 -6.98 21.70 29.00
N ASN A 918 -6.07 21.47 28.09
CA ASN A 918 -6.29 20.85 26.79
C ASN A 918 -5.02 20.16 26.31
N TRP A 919 -5.12 19.45 25.22
CA TRP A 919 -3.99 18.69 24.63
C TRP A 919 -2.81 19.57 24.23
N LEU A 920 -3.06 20.81 23.75
CA LEU A 920 -1.95 21.70 23.36
C LEU A 920 -1.12 22.15 24.56
N GLU A 921 -1.77 22.45 25.70
CA GLU A 921 -1.10 22.90 26.92
C GLU A 921 -0.32 21.77 27.62
N ALA A 922 -0.77 20.51 27.42
CA ALA A 922 -0.19 19.31 28.00
C ALA A 922 0.85 18.62 27.11
N HIS A 923 1.39 19.32 26.07
CA HIS A 923 2.32 18.70 25.11
C HIS A 923 3.57 19.54 24.88
#